data_d6a2c557efe0f6067d41cfe5d0c0e5c2
#
_entry.id   d6a2c557efe0f6067d41cfe5d0c0e5c2
#
_cell.length_a   1.000
_cell.length_b   1.000
_cell.length_c   1.000
_cell.angle_alpha   90.00
_cell.angle_beta   90.00
_cell.angle_gamma   90.00
#
_symmetry.space_group_name_H-M   'P 1'
#
loop_
_entity.id
_entity.type
_entity.pdbx_description
1 polymer ?
#
loop_
_entity_poly.entity_id
_entity_poly.type
_entity_poly.pdbx_seq_one_letter_code
_entity_poly.pdbx_strand_id
1 'polypeptide(L)'
;MSGDRYSAEERVTDLWRDFQRGRAYQSERGLTKLLPLCVKFYEGDQWAAATKNTKNLPRPVVNITKMICRSKKSAILSTPVRLRYSTFDPSRDVRKFNNFGEYIQREIGMDVLDKRAVDSAVKKGTYVYHYYWDAESRGMNASVIGGLRCELLEPLNVFFSDPTEQDEQKQSWIMIATRESVKAVLEKADKGVDKDAIKSDELSDDPYAQKEQEESDLVTVLTRYFRKGGEVYCEKATKTTIINKAFPITPDIAAARAKIDAVERGGEEDPAEDGLPDPTNAQRGSESPRKADLYPIVVGQYEQREGCIYGLGEVEGIIPNQKAINFNLAMMLLSAQENGWGKYVVGKDALRGQVITNEPGQVLVDHTPGGGGIRRLSDHALPSSPMQIVDSLSSLTRVVTGSSEVMTGETLGASMSGAAIAQLQSQALQPVEELKRTFWLVKEKQGKVLAQFFRFFYSNTQYTYLPEGEDDEANKKVDVFNSSEFSDIDFEVTVESIGGTNASVAGDINALESALKLGAITPKQYFEMYPKDALSNRSEIMRVLESAEGQQVAMLTKQIEELTAQIEANRKTVDSVGTIIAENDRLKAQLAEVEAKSIALAQEATQKIAYANQQLIAADQMIKRTVGDAQQMATQIAHERGML
;
A
#
# COMPACT_ATOMS: atom_id res chain seq x y z
N MET A 1 32.65 -5.30 -33.65
CA MET A 1 33.64 -4.30 -33.22
C MET A 1 33.26 -2.95 -33.83
N SER A 2 32.37 -2.20 -33.19
CA SER A 2 32.22 -0.77 -33.39
C SER A 2 32.40 -0.16 -31.98
N GLY A 3 33.69 0.15 -31.73
CA GLY A 3 34.11 0.71 -30.45
C GLY A 3 33.44 2.05 -30.19
N ASP A 4 33.18 2.32 -28.94
CA ASP A 4 32.73 3.60 -28.40
C ASP A 4 33.62 4.73 -28.93
N ARG A 5 33.15 5.38 -30.01
CA ARG A 5 33.87 6.53 -30.65
C ARG A 5 33.46 7.87 -30.02
N TYR A 6 32.63 7.85 -28.98
CA TYR A 6 32.23 9.08 -28.33
C TYR A 6 33.20 9.41 -27.19
N SER A 7 33.67 10.65 -27.17
CA SER A 7 34.43 11.16 -26.02
C SER A 7 33.50 11.18 -24.77
N ALA A 8 34.09 11.09 -23.59
CA ALA A 8 33.31 11.18 -22.33
C ALA A 8 32.50 12.49 -22.26
N GLU A 9 33.04 13.58 -22.81
CA GLU A 9 32.38 14.89 -22.86
C GLU A 9 31.14 14.91 -23.77
N GLU A 10 31.23 14.27 -24.95
CA GLU A 10 30.07 14.14 -25.86
C GLU A 10 28.97 13.32 -25.20
N ARG A 11 29.32 12.26 -24.50
CA ARG A 11 28.35 11.41 -23.79
C ARG A 11 27.65 12.14 -22.66
N VAL A 12 28.36 12.94 -21.86
CA VAL A 12 27.78 13.80 -20.84
C VAL A 12 26.83 14.82 -21.46
N THR A 13 27.23 15.43 -22.57
CA THR A 13 26.40 16.41 -23.29
C THR A 13 25.10 15.77 -23.81
N ASP A 14 25.17 14.55 -24.35
CA ASP A 14 24.00 13.82 -24.82
C ASP A 14 23.06 13.46 -23.66
N LEU A 15 23.58 12.97 -22.53
CA LEU A 15 22.79 12.68 -21.33
C LEU A 15 22.07 13.93 -20.80
N TRP A 16 22.78 15.04 -20.75
CA TRP A 16 22.19 16.29 -20.28
C TRP A 16 21.13 16.83 -21.24
N ARG A 17 21.35 16.69 -22.56
CA ARG A 17 20.35 17.04 -23.58
C ARG A 17 19.08 16.20 -23.44
N ASP A 18 19.20 14.88 -23.23
CA ASP A 18 18.08 13.99 -23.03
C ASP A 18 17.29 14.36 -21.77
N PHE A 19 17.98 14.70 -20.69
CA PHE A 19 17.38 15.24 -19.46
C PHE A 19 16.60 16.54 -19.73
N GLN A 20 17.20 17.49 -20.45
CA GLN A 20 16.52 18.75 -20.78
C GLN A 20 15.28 18.53 -21.64
N ARG A 21 15.32 17.59 -22.60
CA ARG A 21 14.16 17.20 -23.41
C ARG A 21 13.04 16.64 -22.53
N GLY A 22 13.35 15.78 -21.59
CA GLY A 22 12.39 15.24 -20.63
C GLY A 22 11.75 16.34 -19.77
N ARG A 23 12.54 17.28 -19.26
CA ARG A 23 12.03 18.45 -18.52
C ARG A 23 11.13 19.36 -19.38
N ALA A 24 11.54 19.62 -20.63
CA ALA A 24 10.74 20.40 -21.57
C ALA A 24 9.38 19.74 -21.79
N TYR A 25 9.34 18.42 -22.03
CA TYR A 25 8.09 17.69 -22.18
C TYR A 25 7.18 17.83 -20.94
N GLN A 26 7.72 17.62 -19.74
CA GLN A 26 6.94 17.80 -18.50
C GLN A 26 6.41 19.24 -18.35
N SER A 27 7.19 20.23 -18.74
CA SER A 27 6.81 21.63 -18.71
C SER A 27 5.72 21.98 -19.74
N GLU A 28 5.87 21.48 -20.97
CA GLU A 28 4.89 21.66 -22.06
C GLU A 28 3.53 21.02 -21.71
N ARG A 29 3.56 19.84 -21.09
CA ARG A 29 2.35 19.18 -20.55
C ARG A 29 1.80 19.86 -19.29
N GLY A 30 2.48 20.87 -18.75
CA GLY A 30 2.07 21.59 -17.55
C GLY A 30 2.27 20.82 -16.25
N LEU A 31 2.89 19.62 -16.27
CA LEU A 31 3.03 18.73 -15.11
C LEU A 31 3.85 19.38 -13.99
N THR A 32 4.88 20.16 -14.33
CA THR A 32 5.74 20.87 -13.38
C THR A 32 4.98 21.86 -12.49
N LYS A 33 3.86 22.41 -12.99
CA LYS A 33 2.99 23.31 -12.23
C LYS A 33 1.82 22.58 -11.59
N LEU A 34 1.28 21.58 -12.28
CA LEU A 34 0.08 20.86 -11.89
C LEU A 34 0.31 19.95 -10.68
N LEU A 35 1.37 19.13 -10.69
CA LEU A 35 1.60 18.17 -9.62
C LEU A 35 1.85 18.85 -8.26
N PRO A 36 2.69 19.90 -8.16
CA PRO A 36 2.81 20.67 -6.91
C PRO A 36 1.50 21.35 -6.49
N LEU A 37 0.71 21.83 -7.46
CA LEU A 37 -0.59 22.42 -7.17
C LEU A 37 -1.55 21.39 -6.57
N CYS A 38 -1.59 20.17 -7.09
CA CYS A 38 -2.40 19.09 -6.55
C CYS A 38 -2.03 18.78 -5.08
N VAL A 39 -0.73 18.74 -4.77
CA VAL A 39 -0.25 18.54 -3.39
C VAL A 39 -0.72 19.67 -2.48
N LYS A 40 -0.55 20.94 -2.90
CA LYS A 40 -1.01 22.10 -2.14
C LYS A 40 -2.51 22.06 -1.87
N PHE A 41 -3.32 21.71 -2.88
CA PHE A 41 -4.76 21.58 -2.71
C PHE A 41 -5.15 20.51 -1.71
N TYR A 42 -4.48 19.37 -1.74
CA TYR A 42 -4.67 18.31 -0.75
C TYR A 42 -4.29 18.75 0.66
N GLU A 43 -3.20 19.49 0.82
CA GLU A 43 -2.71 19.99 2.11
C GLU A 43 -3.56 21.12 2.69
N GLY A 44 -4.32 21.83 1.84
CA GLY A 44 -5.20 22.92 2.23
C GLY A 44 -4.70 24.32 1.82
N ASP A 45 -3.54 24.41 1.16
CA ASP A 45 -3.08 25.64 0.55
C ASP A 45 -3.78 25.84 -0.82
N GLN A 46 -5.04 26.28 -0.74
CA GLN A 46 -5.96 26.33 -1.88
C GLN A 46 -6.20 27.75 -2.43
N TRP A 47 -5.67 28.75 -1.73
CA TRP A 47 -5.86 30.13 -2.11
C TRP A 47 -4.64 30.69 -2.85
N ALA A 48 -4.90 31.39 -3.94
CA ALA A 48 -3.85 32.18 -4.59
C ALA A 48 -3.36 33.32 -3.68
N ALA A 49 -2.16 33.82 -3.94
CA ALA A 49 -1.63 34.97 -3.23
C ALA A 49 -2.60 36.17 -3.27
N ALA A 50 -2.64 36.94 -2.17
CA ALA A 50 -3.52 38.10 -2.09
C ALA A 50 -3.12 39.17 -3.11
N THR A 51 -4.07 39.60 -3.89
CA THR A 51 -3.96 40.77 -4.76
C THR A 51 -4.54 42.00 -4.05
N LYS A 52 -4.32 43.21 -4.61
CA LYS A 52 -4.92 44.43 -4.07
C LYS A 52 -6.44 44.33 -3.92
N ASN A 53 -7.10 43.62 -4.86
CA ASN A 53 -8.56 43.48 -4.89
C ASN A 53 -9.10 42.38 -3.98
N THR A 54 -8.25 41.41 -3.58
CA THR A 54 -8.64 40.26 -2.75
C THR A 54 -8.04 40.27 -1.35
N LYS A 55 -7.40 41.38 -0.96
CA LYS A 55 -6.71 41.51 0.35
C LYS A 55 -7.66 41.34 1.54
N ASN A 56 -8.89 41.83 1.43
CA ASN A 56 -9.90 41.80 2.48
C ASN A 56 -10.87 40.61 2.35
N LEU A 57 -10.70 39.75 1.35
CA LEU A 57 -11.54 38.58 1.18
C LEU A 57 -11.19 37.52 2.22
N PRO A 58 -12.16 37.02 3.02
CA PRO A 58 -11.93 35.86 3.88
C PRO A 58 -11.46 34.67 3.05
N ARG A 59 -10.65 33.81 3.65
CA ARG A 59 -10.05 32.65 2.97
C ARG A 59 -10.39 31.34 3.67
N PRO A 60 -11.69 30.98 3.74
CA PRO A 60 -12.09 29.71 4.31
C PRO A 60 -11.61 28.55 3.43
N VAL A 61 -11.29 27.44 4.06
CA VAL A 61 -10.98 26.19 3.35
C VAL A 61 -11.79 25.07 3.97
N VAL A 62 -12.76 24.56 3.21
CA VAL A 62 -13.43 23.29 3.51
C VAL A 62 -12.87 22.26 2.57
N ASN A 63 -11.89 21.50 3.03
CA ASN A 63 -11.07 20.62 2.20
C ASN A 63 -11.79 19.32 1.85
N ILE A 64 -12.74 19.37 0.92
CA ILE A 64 -13.45 18.20 0.38
C ILE A 64 -12.48 17.31 -0.41
N THR A 65 -11.51 17.91 -1.10
CA THR A 65 -10.45 17.20 -1.82
C THR A 65 -9.74 16.18 -0.92
N LYS A 66 -9.32 16.60 0.27
CA LYS A 66 -8.64 15.73 1.23
C LYS A 66 -9.54 14.60 1.72
N MET A 67 -10.82 14.87 1.92
CA MET A 67 -11.80 13.87 2.36
C MET A 67 -11.97 12.78 1.29
N ILE A 68 -12.19 13.17 0.03
CA ILE A 68 -12.34 12.24 -1.10
C ILE A 68 -11.08 11.40 -1.28
N CYS A 69 -9.90 12.04 -1.32
CA CYS A 69 -8.63 11.33 -1.46
C CYS A 69 -8.39 10.31 -0.35
N ARG A 70 -8.72 10.64 0.91
CA ARG A 70 -8.59 9.71 2.03
C ARG A 70 -9.52 8.50 1.89
N SER A 71 -10.77 8.72 1.48
CA SER A 71 -11.73 7.67 1.23
C SER A 71 -11.24 6.72 0.13
N LYS A 72 -10.81 7.25 -1.03
CA LYS A 72 -10.25 6.47 -2.13
C LYS A 72 -9.01 5.69 -1.72
N LYS A 73 -8.07 6.34 -1.04
CA LYS A 73 -6.84 5.70 -0.52
C LYS A 73 -7.18 4.55 0.44
N SER A 74 -8.09 4.78 1.38
CA SER A 74 -8.53 3.74 2.32
C SER A 74 -9.17 2.56 1.59
N ALA A 75 -10.00 2.85 0.59
CA ALA A 75 -10.67 1.82 -0.19
C ALA A 75 -9.72 1.01 -1.08
N ILE A 76 -8.71 1.62 -1.71
CA ILE A 76 -7.68 0.91 -2.49
C ILE A 76 -6.84 -0.01 -1.58
N LEU A 77 -6.46 0.48 -0.40
CA LEU A 77 -5.62 -0.25 0.55
C LEU A 77 -6.40 -1.19 1.48
N SER A 78 -7.73 -1.28 1.35
CA SER A 78 -8.57 -2.09 2.23
C SER A 78 -8.33 -3.59 2.09
N THR A 79 -7.82 -4.03 0.95
CA THR A 79 -7.56 -5.43 0.66
C THR A 79 -6.05 -5.64 0.56
N PRO A 80 -5.42 -6.27 1.56
CA PRO A 80 -4.01 -6.61 1.47
C PRO A 80 -3.80 -7.65 0.37
N VAL A 81 -2.70 -7.52 -0.36
CA VAL A 81 -2.39 -8.39 -1.49
C VAL A 81 -1.02 -9.02 -1.31
N ARG A 82 -0.87 -10.22 -1.84
CA ARG A 82 0.35 -10.99 -1.86
C ARG A 82 0.74 -11.33 -3.28
N LEU A 83 2.02 -11.23 -3.60
CA LEU A 83 2.57 -11.73 -4.84
C LEU A 83 2.73 -13.24 -4.76
N ARG A 84 2.22 -13.94 -5.76
CA ARG A 84 2.35 -15.39 -5.92
C ARG A 84 3.11 -15.70 -7.19
N TYR A 85 4.16 -16.47 -7.03
CA TYR A 85 4.96 -16.97 -8.15
C TYR A 85 4.57 -18.41 -8.43
N SER A 86 4.27 -18.71 -9.69
CA SER A 86 3.97 -20.04 -10.20
C SER A 86 4.88 -20.37 -11.38
N THR A 87 5.03 -21.63 -11.69
CA THR A 87 5.78 -22.12 -12.85
C THR A 87 4.93 -23.04 -13.69
N PHE A 88 5.20 -23.09 -14.99
CA PHE A 88 4.56 -24.05 -15.90
C PHE A 88 5.05 -25.48 -15.69
N ASP A 89 6.17 -25.69 -15.00
CA ASP A 89 6.69 -27.02 -14.68
C ASP A 89 6.16 -27.50 -13.33
N PRO A 90 5.22 -28.48 -13.29
CA PRO A 90 4.62 -28.97 -12.06
C PRO A 90 5.60 -29.75 -11.17
N SER A 91 6.76 -30.14 -11.70
CA SER A 91 7.80 -30.88 -10.94
C SER A 91 8.63 -29.95 -10.02
N ARG A 92 8.57 -28.64 -10.23
CA ARG A 92 9.37 -27.65 -9.49
C ARG A 92 8.62 -27.10 -8.28
N ASP A 93 9.22 -27.15 -7.12
CA ASP A 93 8.65 -26.58 -5.90
C ASP A 93 8.99 -25.08 -5.77
N VAL A 94 8.00 -24.23 -6.01
CA VAL A 94 8.14 -22.77 -5.93
C VAL A 94 7.82 -22.20 -4.55
N ARG A 95 7.51 -23.05 -3.54
CA ARG A 95 7.16 -22.57 -2.19
C ARG A 95 8.30 -21.78 -1.57
N LYS A 96 9.54 -22.27 -1.68
CA LYS A 96 10.73 -21.56 -1.19
C LYS A 96 10.90 -20.18 -1.82
N PHE A 97 10.62 -20.07 -3.12
CA PHE A 97 10.68 -18.80 -3.85
C PHE A 97 9.62 -17.81 -3.34
N ASN A 98 8.39 -18.28 -3.14
CA ASN A 98 7.30 -17.47 -2.58
C ASN A 98 7.63 -17.00 -1.15
N ASN A 99 8.12 -17.92 -0.30
CA ASN A 99 8.50 -17.61 1.08
C ASN A 99 9.62 -16.57 1.14
N PHE A 100 10.62 -16.72 0.28
CA PHE A 100 11.71 -15.75 0.14
C PHE A 100 11.19 -14.40 -0.33
N GLY A 101 10.30 -14.39 -1.33
CA GLY A 101 9.67 -13.17 -1.83
C GLY A 101 8.91 -12.41 -0.75
N GLU A 102 8.15 -13.11 0.09
CA GLU A 102 7.45 -12.49 1.22
C GLU A 102 8.41 -11.93 2.29
N TYR A 103 9.48 -12.66 2.58
CA TYR A 103 10.51 -12.22 3.50
C TYR A 103 11.15 -10.91 3.03
N ILE A 104 11.59 -10.85 1.77
CA ILE A 104 12.22 -9.65 1.20
C ILE A 104 11.25 -8.48 1.14
N GLN A 105 9.98 -8.70 0.76
CA GLN A 105 8.98 -7.63 0.75
C GLN A 105 8.78 -7.01 2.14
N ARG A 106 8.81 -7.83 3.20
CA ARG A 106 8.77 -7.33 4.59
C ARG A 106 10.03 -6.57 4.97
N GLU A 107 11.21 -7.10 4.60
CA GLU A 107 12.49 -6.44 4.88
C GLU A 107 12.60 -5.06 4.24
N ILE A 108 12.16 -4.92 2.98
CA ILE A 108 12.12 -3.65 2.25
C ILE A 108 11.07 -2.70 2.86
N GLY A 109 10.10 -3.20 3.62
CA GLY A 109 8.98 -2.41 4.13
C GLY A 109 7.96 -2.05 3.04
N MET A 110 7.66 -3.01 2.15
CA MET A 110 6.81 -2.79 0.97
C MET A 110 5.44 -2.22 1.33
N ASP A 111 4.84 -2.63 2.45
CA ASP A 111 3.55 -2.10 2.91
C ASP A 111 3.55 -0.57 3.14
N VAL A 112 4.66 -0.05 3.64
CA VAL A 112 4.82 1.40 3.86
C VAL A 112 4.99 2.11 2.52
N LEU A 113 5.79 1.54 1.61
CA LEU A 113 5.98 2.07 0.27
C LEU A 113 4.67 2.07 -0.52
N ASP A 114 3.87 1.02 -0.42
CA ASP A 114 2.56 0.92 -1.06
C ASP A 114 1.58 1.99 -0.57
N LYS A 115 1.53 2.23 0.73
CA LYS A 115 0.73 3.33 1.30
C LYS A 115 1.16 4.70 0.76
N ARG A 116 2.45 4.91 0.59
CA ARG A 116 3.00 6.15 0.00
C ARG A 116 2.77 6.21 -1.50
N ALA A 117 2.84 5.08 -2.21
CA ALA A 117 2.58 4.99 -3.64
C ALA A 117 1.12 5.32 -3.97
N VAL A 118 0.16 4.72 -3.24
CA VAL A 118 -1.25 5.04 -3.40
C VAL A 118 -1.53 6.50 -3.02
N ASP A 119 -0.84 7.05 -2.03
CA ASP A 119 -0.95 8.47 -1.68
C ASP A 119 -0.45 9.37 -2.82
N SER A 120 0.66 9.03 -3.47
CA SER A 120 1.17 9.71 -4.67
C SER A 120 0.22 9.54 -5.86
N ALA A 121 -0.29 8.32 -6.09
CA ALA A 121 -1.25 8.00 -7.13
C ALA A 121 -2.50 8.91 -7.06
N VAL A 122 -3.15 8.94 -5.92
CA VAL A 122 -4.37 9.74 -5.72
C VAL A 122 -4.11 11.23 -5.87
N LYS A 123 -2.98 11.74 -5.40
CA LYS A 123 -2.64 13.18 -5.46
C LYS A 123 -2.10 13.62 -6.80
N LYS A 124 -1.14 12.86 -7.35
CA LYS A 124 -0.31 13.23 -8.50
C LYS A 124 -0.60 12.42 -9.76
N GLY A 125 -1.42 11.37 -9.63
CA GLY A 125 -1.76 10.48 -10.74
C GLY A 125 -0.70 9.45 -11.08
N THR A 126 0.51 9.59 -10.55
CA THR A 126 1.66 8.73 -10.89
C THR A 126 2.46 8.39 -9.66
N TYR A 127 2.99 7.20 -9.64
CA TYR A 127 3.97 6.74 -8.65
C TYR A 127 4.99 5.85 -9.33
N VAL A 128 6.24 5.90 -8.88
CA VAL A 128 7.35 5.19 -9.50
C VAL A 128 8.15 4.48 -8.42
N TYR A 129 8.19 3.16 -8.50
CA TYR A 129 9.07 2.34 -7.68
C TYR A 129 10.41 2.17 -8.38
N HIS A 130 11.48 2.30 -7.62
CA HIS A 130 12.84 2.04 -8.06
C HIS A 130 13.47 0.98 -7.16
N TYR A 131 13.88 -0.11 -7.76
CA TYR A 131 14.56 -1.22 -7.10
C TYR A 131 16.05 -1.15 -7.41
N TYR A 132 16.88 -1.28 -6.40
CA TYR A 132 18.33 -1.29 -6.60
C TYR A 132 19.00 -2.22 -5.60
N TRP A 133 20.17 -2.70 -5.99
CA TRP A 133 21.01 -3.51 -5.15
C TRP A 133 21.95 -2.63 -4.33
N ASP A 134 21.84 -2.70 -3.02
CA ASP A 134 22.72 -2.03 -2.08
C ASP A 134 23.82 -3.00 -1.67
N ALA A 135 25.02 -2.84 -2.26
CA ALA A 135 26.15 -3.72 -2.02
C ALA A 135 26.77 -3.54 -0.62
N GLU A 136 26.50 -2.43 0.06
CA GLU A 136 27.03 -2.14 1.40
C GLU A 136 26.13 -2.67 2.50
N SER A 137 24.90 -3.06 2.18
CA SER A 137 23.95 -3.60 3.15
C SER A 137 24.47 -4.92 3.69
N ARG A 138 24.57 -5.04 5.01
CA ARG A 138 24.89 -6.27 5.70
C ARG A 138 23.61 -6.87 6.29
N GLY A 139 23.27 -8.10 5.89
CA GLY A 139 22.18 -8.85 6.51
C GLY A 139 22.50 -9.23 7.97
N MET A 140 21.52 -9.78 8.68
CA MET A 140 21.73 -10.27 10.06
C MET A 140 22.83 -11.33 10.15
N ASN A 141 23.12 -12.05 9.06
CA ASN A 141 24.24 -12.97 8.95
C ASN A 141 25.42 -12.24 8.29
N ALA A 142 26.56 -12.21 8.96
CA ALA A 142 27.78 -11.52 8.50
C ALA A 142 28.31 -11.99 7.13
N SER A 143 27.83 -13.14 6.63
CA SER A 143 28.17 -13.72 5.32
C SER A 143 27.29 -13.20 4.16
N VAL A 144 26.22 -12.46 4.43
CA VAL A 144 25.32 -11.91 3.40
C VAL A 144 25.76 -10.51 3.05
N ILE A 145 26.22 -10.33 1.81
CA ILE A 145 26.69 -9.05 1.32
C ILE A 145 25.73 -8.55 0.26
N GLY A 146 25.27 -7.33 0.50
CA GLY A 146 24.27 -6.68 -0.31
C GLY A 146 22.84 -7.08 0.06
N GLY A 147 21.91 -6.21 -0.29
CA GLY A 147 20.48 -6.40 -0.11
C GLY A 147 19.68 -5.62 -1.12
N LEU A 148 18.52 -6.14 -1.48
CA LEU A 148 17.58 -5.42 -2.33
C LEU A 148 16.96 -4.27 -1.54
N ARG A 149 16.92 -3.10 -2.15
CA ARG A 149 16.25 -1.91 -1.63
C ARG A 149 15.21 -1.45 -2.63
N CYS A 150 14.21 -0.76 -2.12
CA CYS A 150 13.19 -0.13 -2.93
C CYS A 150 12.91 1.28 -2.41
N GLU A 151 12.82 2.23 -3.31
CA GLU A 151 12.41 3.60 -3.00
C GLU A 151 11.28 4.05 -3.92
N LEU A 152 10.50 5.00 -3.45
CA LEU A 152 9.46 5.64 -4.23
C LEU A 152 9.99 6.98 -4.74
N LEU A 153 10.13 7.08 -6.06
CA LEU A 153 10.62 8.28 -6.72
C LEU A 153 9.51 9.32 -6.91
N GLU A 154 9.92 10.58 -6.89
CA GLU A 154 9.05 11.67 -7.31
C GLU A 154 8.84 11.60 -8.83
N PRO A 155 7.59 11.57 -9.34
CA PRO A 155 7.32 11.44 -10.77
C PRO A 155 8.02 12.49 -11.65
N LEU A 156 8.19 13.71 -11.16
CA LEU A 156 8.88 14.79 -11.89
C LEU A 156 10.39 14.57 -12.02
N ASN A 157 10.97 13.65 -11.24
CA ASN A 157 12.39 13.34 -11.27
C ASN A 157 12.72 12.12 -12.16
N VAL A 158 11.71 11.53 -12.81
CA VAL A 158 11.88 10.37 -13.69
C VAL A 158 11.55 10.78 -15.12
N PHE A 159 12.45 10.47 -16.05
CA PHE A 159 12.37 10.85 -17.45
C PHE A 159 12.46 9.62 -18.34
N PHE A 160 11.73 9.64 -19.44
CA PHE A 160 11.59 8.52 -20.36
C PHE A 160 12.06 8.91 -21.75
N SER A 161 12.60 7.92 -22.50
CA SER A 161 13.02 8.14 -23.88
C SER A 161 11.87 8.53 -24.80
N ASP A 162 10.71 7.90 -24.59
CA ASP A 162 9.46 8.22 -25.25
C ASP A 162 8.33 8.32 -24.19
N PRO A 163 8.02 9.52 -23.73
CA PRO A 163 6.98 9.68 -22.72
C PRO A 163 5.56 9.43 -23.24
N THR A 164 5.36 9.11 -24.52
CA THR A 164 4.07 8.72 -25.09
C THR A 164 3.82 7.20 -24.97
N GLU A 165 4.87 6.39 -24.89
CA GLU A 165 4.79 4.96 -24.62
C GLU A 165 4.53 4.75 -23.12
N GLN A 166 3.47 4.01 -22.81
CA GLN A 166 2.98 3.81 -21.44
C GLN A 166 3.67 2.66 -20.71
N ASP A 167 4.31 1.77 -21.45
CA ASP A 167 5.06 0.64 -20.90
C ASP A 167 6.52 1.03 -20.64
N GLU A 168 6.89 1.14 -19.39
CA GLU A 168 8.24 1.46 -18.96
C GLU A 168 9.27 0.45 -19.48
N GLN A 169 8.87 -0.79 -19.72
CA GLN A 169 9.77 -1.83 -20.21
C GLN A 169 10.06 -1.72 -21.70
N LYS A 170 9.27 -0.95 -22.47
CA LYS A 170 9.53 -0.68 -23.90
C LYS A 170 10.39 0.54 -24.16
N GLN A 171 10.73 1.27 -23.11
CA GLN A 171 11.59 2.46 -23.23
C GLN A 171 13.00 2.08 -23.69
N SER A 172 13.61 2.93 -24.53
CA SER A 172 15.02 2.76 -24.92
C SER A 172 15.95 3.07 -23.75
N TRP A 173 15.58 4.04 -22.93
CA TRP A 173 16.23 4.39 -21.69
C TRP A 173 15.24 5.03 -20.71
N ILE A 174 15.55 4.91 -19.42
CA ILE A 174 14.86 5.61 -18.33
C ILE A 174 15.92 6.32 -17.51
N MET A 175 15.67 7.59 -17.15
CA MET A 175 16.60 8.42 -16.42
C MET A 175 15.96 8.94 -15.14
N ILE A 176 16.70 8.88 -14.04
CA ILE A 176 16.33 9.42 -12.74
C ILE A 176 17.28 10.59 -12.43
N ALA A 177 16.71 11.74 -12.06
CA ALA A 177 17.48 12.88 -11.57
C ALA A 177 17.35 12.98 -10.05
N THR A 178 18.46 12.95 -9.34
CA THR A 178 18.54 13.12 -7.88
C THR A 178 19.42 14.31 -7.54
N ARG A 179 19.16 14.92 -6.37
CA ARG A 179 20.01 15.97 -5.82
C ARG A 179 20.80 15.37 -4.67
N GLU A 180 22.11 15.25 -4.83
CA GLU A 180 23.02 14.68 -3.83
C GLU A 180 24.08 15.70 -3.43
N SER A 181 24.63 15.59 -2.22
CA SER A 181 25.74 16.45 -1.83
C SER A 181 26.99 16.10 -2.63
N VAL A 182 27.75 17.12 -3.03
CA VAL A 182 29.01 16.94 -3.77
C VAL A 182 29.93 15.95 -3.06
N LYS A 183 30.00 16.01 -1.73
CA LYS A 183 30.81 15.08 -0.92
C LYS A 183 30.37 13.62 -1.11
N ALA A 184 29.06 13.35 -1.04
CA ALA A 184 28.54 11.99 -1.22
C ALA A 184 28.79 11.46 -2.63
N VAL A 185 28.71 12.33 -3.63
CA VAL A 185 29.01 11.96 -5.03
C VAL A 185 30.49 11.65 -5.22
N LEU A 186 31.38 12.43 -4.61
CA LEU A 186 32.84 12.21 -4.65
C LEU A 186 33.26 10.88 -4.01
N GLU A 187 32.55 10.45 -2.95
CA GLU A 187 32.80 9.17 -2.29
C GLU A 187 32.36 7.97 -3.17
N LYS A 188 31.28 8.15 -3.96
CA LYS A 188 30.72 7.11 -4.82
C LYS A 188 31.28 7.07 -6.25
N ALA A 189 32.10 8.05 -6.62
CA ALA A 189 32.66 8.17 -7.95
C ALA A 189 33.70 7.07 -8.23
N ASP A 190 33.71 6.56 -9.49
CA ASP A 190 34.71 5.57 -9.94
C ASP A 190 36.14 6.09 -9.80
N LYS A 191 37.10 5.16 -9.61
CA LYS A 191 38.53 5.50 -9.61
C LYS A 191 38.92 6.10 -10.97
N GLY A 192 39.53 7.26 -10.93
CA GLY A 192 39.99 7.97 -12.17
C GLY A 192 39.00 9.02 -12.69
N VAL A 193 37.91 9.29 -12.04
CA VAL A 193 37.02 10.43 -12.33
C VAL A 193 37.68 11.72 -11.89
N ASP A 194 37.64 12.75 -12.73
CA ASP A 194 38.10 14.08 -12.37
C ASP A 194 37.18 14.66 -11.27
N LYS A 195 37.65 14.64 -10.03
CA LYS A 195 36.93 15.11 -8.87
C LYS A 195 36.70 16.61 -8.88
N ASP A 196 37.58 17.38 -9.50
CA ASP A 196 37.48 18.84 -9.61
C ASP A 196 36.40 19.28 -10.60
N ALA A 197 35.99 18.36 -11.49
CA ALA A 197 34.88 18.57 -12.41
C ALA A 197 33.51 18.44 -11.76
N ILE A 198 33.40 17.82 -10.56
CA ILE A 198 32.14 17.66 -9.83
C ILE A 198 31.88 18.92 -9.01
N LYS A 199 31.05 19.81 -9.53
CA LYS A 199 30.72 21.09 -8.90
C LYS A 199 29.23 21.15 -8.59
N SER A 200 28.90 21.91 -7.53
CA SER A 200 27.51 22.24 -7.24
C SER A 200 26.83 22.92 -8.42
N ASP A 201 25.58 22.62 -8.64
CA ASP A 201 24.75 23.22 -9.67
C ASP A 201 23.47 23.79 -9.09
N GLU A 202 23.02 24.92 -9.68
CA GLU A 202 21.71 25.49 -9.40
C GLU A 202 20.74 25.02 -10.49
N LEU A 203 19.70 24.30 -10.12
CA LEU A 203 18.54 24.11 -10.96
C LEU A 203 17.53 25.23 -10.63
N SER A 204 17.56 26.30 -11.42
CA SER A 204 16.71 27.48 -11.23
C SER A 204 15.21 27.21 -11.24
N ASP A 205 14.78 26.04 -11.70
CA ASP A 205 13.37 25.68 -11.91
C ASP A 205 12.95 24.44 -11.11
N ASP A 206 13.66 24.07 -10.06
CA ASP A 206 13.23 23.00 -9.17
C ASP A 206 12.02 23.49 -8.36
N PRO A 207 10.80 22.92 -8.60
CA PRO A 207 9.60 23.33 -7.88
C PRO A 207 9.67 23.01 -6.38
N TYR A 208 10.62 22.18 -5.95
CA TYR A 208 10.86 21.79 -4.56
C TYR A 208 12.14 22.41 -3.98
N ALA A 209 12.93 23.16 -4.77
CA ALA A 209 14.05 23.90 -4.25
C ALA A 209 13.54 25.00 -3.32
N GLN A 210 13.78 24.85 -2.02
CA GLN A 210 13.56 25.91 -1.07
C GLN A 210 14.51 27.07 -1.43
N LYS A 211 13.94 28.23 -1.73
CA LYS A 211 14.65 29.44 -2.18
C LYS A 211 15.68 30.02 -1.17
N GLU A 212 15.93 29.35 -0.06
CA GLU A 212 16.70 29.90 1.06
C GLU A 212 18.02 29.17 1.36
N GLN A 213 18.45 28.23 0.51
CA GLN A 213 19.82 27.72 0.64
C GLN A 213 20.74 28.45 -0.33
N GLU A 214 21.17 29.62 0.09
CA GLU A 214 22.41 30.24 -0.39
C GLU A 214 23.54 29.22 -0.13
N GLU A 215 24.27 28.80 -1.18
CA GLU A 215 25.32 27.79 -1.13
C GLU A 215 24.85 26.35 -0.82
N SER A 216 24.01 25.78 -1.68
CA SER A 216 23.81 24.34 -1.61
C SER A 216 25.00 23.62 -2.24
N ASP A 217 25.77 22.86 -1.44
CA ASP A 217 26.74 21.87 -1.91
C ASP A 217 26.08 20.69 -2.65
N LEU A 218 24.97 20.95 -3.34
CA LEU A 218 24.19 19.93 -4.03
C LEU A 218 24.50 19.92 -5.51
N VAL A 219 24.59 18.74 -6.08
CA VAL A 219 24.77 18.51 -7.50
C VAL A 219 23.68 17.60 -8.04
N THR A 220 23.24 17.85 -9.25
CA THR A 220 22.29 16.98 -9.94
C THR A 220 23.01 15.76 -10.49
N VAL A 221 22.60 14.59 -10.02
CA VAL A 221 23.07 13.31 -10.50
C VAL A 221 21.99 12.69 -11.39
N LEU A 222 22.37 12.38 -12.62
CA LEU A 222 21.54 11.67 -13.58
C LEU A 222 21.91 10.19 -13.55
N THR A 223 20.98 9.34 -13.16
CA THR A 223 21.12 7.88 -13.23
C THR A 223 20.32 7.38 -14.43
N ARG A 224 20.99 6.87 -15.46
CA ARG A 224 20.36 6.38 -16.69
C ARG A 224 20.42 4.88 -16.74
N TYR A 225 19.28 4.26 -16.97
CA TYR A 225 19.12 2.84 -17.27
C TYR A 225 18.87 2.68 -18.77
N PHE A 226 19.57 1.77 -19.43
CA PHE A 226 19.40 1.47 -20.86
C PHE A 226 19.73 0.02 -21.15
N ARG A 227 19.24 -0.50 -22.29
CA ARG A 227 19.52 -1.88 -22.70
C ARG A 227 20.64 -1.94 -23.72
N LYS A 228 21.54 -2.93 -23.51
CA LYS A 228 22.62 -3.25 -24.45
C LYS A 228 22.78 -4.77 -24.52
N GLY A 229 22.56 -5.37 -25.71
CA GLY A 229 22.67 -6.82 -25.87
C GLY A 229 21.70 -7.66 -25.07
N GLY A 230 20.49 -7.15 -24.79
CA GLY A 230 19.46 -7.85 -23.99
C GLY A 230 19.65 -7.75 -22.48
N GLU A 231 20.64 -7.00 -22.00
CA GLU A 231 20.91 -6.77 -20.58
C GLU A 231 20.72 -5.29 -20.24
N VAL A 232 20.27 -5.00 -19.03
CA VAL A 232 20.11 -3.62 -18.55
C VAL A 232 21.43 -3.13 -17.95
N TYR A 233 21.83 -1.95 -18.40
CA TYR A 233 23.00 -1.22 -17.92
C TYR A 233 22.57 0.02 -17.16
N CYS A 234 23.39 0.42 -16.22
CA CYS A 234 23.25 1.66 -15.46
C CYS A 234 24.49 2.52 -15.65
N GLU A 235 24.32 3.82 -15.81
CA GLU A 235 25.38 4.81 -15.79
C GLU A 235 24.98 6.02 -14.98
N LYS A 236 25.92 6.68 -14.34
CA LYS A 236 25.67 7.90 -13.56
C LYS A 236 26.56 9.04 -14.04
N ALA A 237 25.95 10.21 -14.20
CA ALA A 237 26.66 11.40 -14.65
C ALA A 237 26.16 12.65 -13.91
N THR A 238 27.03 13.64 -13.79
CA THR A 238 26.64 15.03 -13.47
C THR A 238 26.53 15.82 -14.79
N LYS A 239 26.28 17.11 -14.66
CA LYS A 239 26.30 18.02 -15.81
C LYS A 239 27.66 18.08 -16.51
N THR A 240 28.72 17.81 -15.80
CA THR A 240 30.11 18.06 -16.22
C THR A 240 30.91 16.79 -16.45
N THR A 241 30.60 15.69 -15.80
CA THR A 241 31.40 14.47 -15.88
C THR A 241 30.57 13.20 -15.63
N ILE A 242 31.05 12.07 -16.11
CA ILE A 242 30.53 10.75 -15.81
C ILE A 242 31.06 10.32 -14.43
N ILE A 243 30.17 10.05 -13.48
CA ILE A 243 30.52 9.59 -12.13
C ILE A 243 30.83 8.09 -12.16
N ASN A 244 29.92 7.31 -12.75
CA ASN A 244 30.07 5.88 -12.93
C ASN A 244 29.87 5.54 -14.41
N LYS A 245 30.89 4.84 -14.98
CA LYS A 245 30.78 4.33 -16.34
C LYS A 245 29.67 3.30 -16.45
N ALA A 246 29.14 3.10 -17.65
CA ALA A 246 28.09 2.11 -17.89
C ALA A 246 28.50 0.71 -17.41
N PHE A 247 27.76 0.16 -16.47
CA PHE A 247 27.92 -1.17 -15.90
C PHE A 247 26.62 -1.95 -15.97
N PRO A 248 26.66 -3.29 -16.12
CA PRO A 248 25.46 -4.10 -16.05
C PRO A 248 24.87 -4.02 -14.63
N ILE A 249 23.55 -3.97 -14.53
CA ILE A 249 22.91 -3.95 -13.18
C ILE A 249 23.07 -5.28 -12.44
N THR A 250 23.28 -6.38 -13.17
CA THR A 250 23.55 -7.71 -12.59
C THR A 250 24.92 -7.68 -11.91
N PRO A 251 25.02 -7.86 -10.59
CA PRO A 251 26.30 -7.82 -9.90
C PRO A 251 27.18 -8.99 -10.31
N ASP A 252 28.46 -8.75 -10.51
CA ASP A 252 29.46 -9.81 -10.57
C ASP A 252 29.80 -10.29 -9.15
N ILE A 253 29.05 -11.28 -8.71
CA ILE A 253 29.12 -11.79 -7.34
C ILE A 253 30.44 -12.55 -7.10
N ALA A 254 31.04 -13.12 -8.14
CA ALA A 254 32.34 -13.79 -8.02
C ALA A 254 33.45 -12.77 -7.71
N ALA A 255 33.44 -11.64 -8.41
CA ALA A 255 34.38 -10.54 -8.16
C ALA A 255 34.16 -9.88 -6.79
N ALA A 256 32.90 -9.73 -6.36
CA ALA A 256 32.57 -9.19 -5.05
C ALA A 256 33.06 -10.12 -3.93
N ARG A 257 32.91 -11.44 -4.05
CA ARG A 257 33.43 -12.43 -3.09
C ARG A 257 34.94 -12.40 -3.01
N ALA A 258 35.61 -12.39 -4.14
CA ALA A 258 37.07 -12.35 -4.17
C ALA A 258 37.63 -11.13 -3.39
N LYS A 259 36.98 -9.96 -3.52
CA LYS A 259 37.35 -8.75 -2.77
C LYS A 259 37.20 -8.92 -1.26
N ILE A 260 36.15 -9.58 -0.80
CA ILE A 260 35.88 -9.78 0.63
C ILE A 260 36.83 -10.80 1.22
N ASP A 261 37.03 -11.94 0.54
CA ASP A 261 38.00 -12.95 0.94
C ASP A 261 39.41 -12.37 1.02
N ALA A 262 39.73 -11.37 0.19
CA ALA A 262 41.00 -10.65 0.24
C ALA A 262 41.10 -9.71 1.45
N VAL A 263 40.05 -8.97 1.75
CA VAL A 263 39.99 -8.08 2.93
C VAL A 263 40.03 -8.88 4.23
N GLU A 264 39.31 -10.01 4.31
CA GLU A 264 39.31 -10.90 5.50
C GLU A 264 40.66 -11.58 5.71
N ARG A 265 41.45 -11.80 4.66
CA ARG A 265 42.82 -12.35 4.74
C ARG A 265 43.89 -11.31 5.09
N GLY A 266 43.53 -10.05 5.30
CA GLY A 266 44.45 -9.00 5.74
C GLY A 266 45.48 -8.57 4.69
N GLY A 267 45.19 -8.72 3.42
CA GLY A 267 46.02 -8.29 2.32
C GLY A 267 45.76 -6.83 1.96
N GLU A 268 46.78 -5.97 2.03
CA GLU A 268 46.84 -4.72 1.24
C GLU A 268 46.89 -5.12 -0.24
N GLU A 269 45.88 -4.77 -1.03
CA GLU A 269 45.82 -5.07 -2.43
C GLU A 269 46.44 -3.99 -3.29
N ASP A 270 47.43 -4.41 -4.04
CA ASP A 270 47.58 -3.98 -5.43
C ASP A 270 46.77 -4.92 -6.33
N PRO A 271 45.76 -4.46 -7.07
CA PRO A 271 45.07 -5.31 -8.02
C PRO A 271 45.99 -5.44 -9.24
N ALA A 272 46.62 -6.60 -9.36
CA ALA A 272 47.28 -6.99 -10.59
C ALA A 272 46.29 -6.96 -11.75
N GLU A 273 46.46 -6.05 -12.66
CA GLU A 273 46.02 -6.20 -14.04
C GLU A 273 46.68 -7.47 -14.58
N ASP A 274 45.95 -8.58 -14.66
CA ASP A 274 46.19 -9.58 -15.71
C ASP A 274 45.24 -10.76 -15.51
N GLY A 275 44.48 -11.05 -16.53
CA GLY A 275 43.78 -12.31 -16.65
C GLY A 275 42.30 -12.20 -16.93
N LEU A 276 41.91 -11.58 -18.06
CA LEU A 276 40.67 -11.98 -18.72
C LEU A 276 40.74 -13.50 -18.96
N PRO A 277 39.76 -14.29 -18.50
CA PRO A 277 39.70 -15.71 -18.79
C PRO A 277 39.66 -15.87 -20.33
N ASP A 278 40.57 -16.71 -20.82
CA ASP A 278 40.73 -17.04 -22.24
C ASP A 278 39.37 -17.55 -22.79
N PRO A 279 38.79 -16.88 -23.80
CA PRO A 279 37.51 -17.24 -24.37
C PRO A 279 37.48 -18.60 -25.10
N THR A 280 38.63 -19.27 -25.21
CA THR A 280 38.74 -20.55 -25.92
C THR A 280 38.42 -21.79 -25.11
N ASN A 281 38.16 -21.67 -23.78
CA ASN A 281 37.85 -22.81 -22.90
C ASN A 281 36.37 -22.88 -22.46
N ALA A 282 35.49 -22.14 -23.13
CA ALA A 282 34.06 -22.33 -22.96
C ALA A 282 33.62 -23.64 -23.62
N GLN A 283 33.44 -24.66 -22.83
CA GLN A 283 32.81 -25.91 -23.26
C GLN A 283 31.49 -25.57 -23.95
N ARG A 284 31.35 -25.94 -25.21
CA ARG A 284 30.13 -25.90 -26.01
C ARG A 284 29.05 -26.69 -25.24
N GLY A 285 28.11 -26.00 -24.65
CA GLY A 285 26.94 -26.64 -24.03
C GLY A 285 26.26 -25.88 -22.88
N SER A 286 26.86 -24.81 -22.35
CA SER A 286 26.13 -24.00 -21.35
C SER A 286 25.48 -22.81 -22.07
N GLU A 287 24.15 -22.77 -22.07
CA GLU A 287 23.42 -21.53 -22.32
C GLU A 287 24.03 -20.44 -21.46
N SER A 288 24.34 -19.30 -22.07
CA SER A 288 24.85 -18.14 -21.32
C SER A 288 23.90 -17.85 -20.15
N PRO A 289 24.38 -17.66 -18.92
CA PRO A 289 23.51 -17.40 -17.79
C PRO A 289 22.56 -16.25 -18.15
N ARG A 290 21.28 -16.46 -17.91
CA ARG A 290 20.26 -15.41 -18.16
C ARG A 290 20.66 -14.17 -17.36
N LYS A 291 20.53 -13.02 -17.99
CA LYS A 291 20.93 -11.73 -17.44
C LYS A 291 19.71 -10.90 -17.11
N ALA A 292 19.87 -9.90 -16.27
CA ALA A 292 18.79 -8.98 -15.94
C ALA A 292 18.40 -8.14 -17.18
N ASP A 293 17.21 -8.35 -17.69
CA ASP A 293 16.66 -7.73 -18.90
C ASP A 293 15.54 -6.72 -18.64
N LEU A 294 14.96 -6.73 -17.44
CA LEU A 294 13.93 -5.78 -17.04
C LEU A 294 14.53 -4.55 -16.34
N TYR A 295 14.04 -3.38 -16.70
CA TYR A 295 14.35 -2.17 -15.96
C TYR A 295 13.92 -2.30 -14.49
N PRO A 296 14.76 -1.90 -13.53
CA PRO A 296 14.44 -1.96 -12.10
C PRO A 296 13.50 -0.82 -11.66
N ILE A 297 12.69 -0.35 -12.59
CA ILE A 297 11.75 0.76 -12.41
C ILE A 297 10.37 0.27 -12.80
N VAL A 298 9.39 0.52 -11.94
CA VAL A 298 8.00 0.18 -12.19
C VAL A 298 7.15 1.43 -12.03
N VAL A 299 6.45 1.80 -13.09
CA VAL A 299 5.58 2.98 -13.14
C VAL A 299 4.14 2.55 -12.95
N GLY A 300 3.46 3.18 -12.00
CA GLY A 300 2.04 3.02 -11.80
C GLY A 300 1.30 4.32 -12.02
N GLN A 301 0.09 4.21 -12.57
CA GLN A 301 -0.81 5.32 -12.82
C GLN A 301 -2.08 5.13 -11.99
N TYR A 302 -2.67 6.21 -11.52
CA TYR A 302 -3.97 6.18 -10.86
C TYR A 302 -5.08 6.04 -11.91
N GLU A 303 -5.07 6.93 -12.88
CA GLU A 303 -5.90 6.89 -14.08
C GLU A 303 -5.02 7.17 -15.29
N GLN A 304 -5.26 6.48 -16.39
CA GLN A 304 -4.45 6.56 -17.58
C GLN A 304 -4.69 7.87 -18.33
N ARG A 305 -3.63 8.60 -18.64
CA ARG A 305 -3.67 9.76 -19.54
C ARG A 305 -3.27 9.30 -20.95
N GLU A 306 -4.11 9.57 -21.92
CA GLU A 306 -3.83 9.16 -23.31
C GLU A 306 -2.55 9.81 -23.84
N GLY A 307 -1.68 8.97 -24.43
CA GLY A 307 -0.40 9.42 -24.99
C GLY A 307 0.55 10.04 -23.97
N CYS A 308 0.50 9.57 -22.72
CA CYS A 308 1.38 10.07 -21.67
C CYS A 308 1.61 9.02 -20.59
N ILE A 309 2.86 8.75 -20.25
CA ILE A 309 3.22 7.83 -19.16
C ILE A 309 2.89 8.39 -17.77
N TYR A 310 2.69 9.70 -17.65
CA TYR A 310 2.24 10.32 -16.41
C TYR A 310 0.71 10.32 -16.35
N GLY A 311 0.14 9.68 -15.35
CA GLY A 311 -1.30 9.51 -15.17
C GLY A 311 -2.04 10.76 -14.69
N LEU A 312 -3.36 10.61 -14.57
CA LEU A 312 -4.26 11.59 -13.98
C LEU A 312 -4.49 11.25 -12.51
N GLY A 313 -4.44 12.26 -11.63
CA GLY A 313 -4.76 12.11 -10.21
C GLY A 313 -6.17 12.57 -9.89
N GLU A 314 -6.75 12.06 -8.82
CA GLU A 314 -8.08 12.45 -8.34
C GLU A 314 -8.18 13.96 -8.08
N VAL A 315 -7.12 14.54 -7.51
CA VAL A 315 -7.10 15.97 -7.13
C VAL A 315 -7.26 16.88 -8.33
N GLU A 316 -6.65 16.53 -9.48
CA GLU A 316 -6.67 17.35 -10.69
C GLU A 316 -8.11 17.70 -11.11
N GLY A 317 -9.00 16.69 -11.14
CA GLY A 317 -10.40 16.86 -11.51
C GLY A 317 -11.22 17.66 -10.48
N ILE A 318 -10.81 17.67 -9.22
CA ILE A 318 -11.54 18.31 -8.13
C ILE A 318 -11.17 19.80 -7.97
N ILE A 319 -9.98 20.21 -8.39
CA ILE A 319 -9.47 21.60 -8.20
C ILE A 319 -10.48 22.68 -8.61
N PRO A 320 -11.15 22.64 -9.78
CA PRO A 320 -12.10 23.68 -10.17
C PRO A 320 -13.27 23.80 -9.20
N ASN A 321 -13.86 22.66 -8.81
CA ASN A 321 -14.99 22.62 -7.89
C ASN A 321 -14.60 23.10 -6.49
N GLN A 322 -13.44 22.68 -5.99
CA GLN A 322 -12.91 23.11 -4.70
C GLN A 322 -12.67 24.63 -4.66
N LYS A 323 -12.14 25.22 -5.74
CA LYS A 323 -12.00 26.68 -5.86
C LYS A 323 -13.35 27.38 -5.80
N ALA A 324 -14.35 26.88 -6.52
CA ALA A 324 -15.68 27.45 -6.52
C ALA A 324 -16.35 27.37 -5.13
N ILE A 325 -16.22 26.25 -4.43
CA ILE A 325 -16.72 26.07 -3.06
C ILE A 325 -16.08 27.10 -2.12
N ASN A 326 -14.75 27.18 -2.10
CA ASN A 326 -14.03 28.11 -1.24
C ASN A 326 -14.40 29.57 -1.53
N PHE A 327 -14.55 29.92 -2.82
CA PHE A 327 -14.93 31.27 -3.22
C PHE A 327 -16.34 31.64 -2.76
N ASN A 328 -17.32 30.75 -2.94
CA ASN A 328 -18.69 31.00 -2.46
C ASN A 328 -18.76 31.14 -0.93
N LEU A 329 -18.01 30.30 -0.19
CA LEU A 329 -17.89 30.43 1.25
C LEU A 329 -17.24 31.76 1.67
N ALA A 330 -16.21 32.21 0.94
CA ALA A 330 -15.59 33.50 1.18
C ALA A 330 -16.57 34.66 0.98
N MET A 331 -17.38 34.61 -0.10
CA MET A 331 -18.40 35.60 -0.35
C MET A 331 -19.50 35.64 0.70
N MET A 332 -19.90 34.46 1.21
CA MET A 332 -20.85 34.36 2.32
C MET A 332 -20.30 34.99 3.60
N LEU A 333 -19.05 34.66 3.94
CA LEU A 333 -18.39 35.23 5.14
C LEU A 333 -18.22 36.73 5.01
N LEU A 334 -17.83 37.22 3.83
CA LEU A 334 -17.72 38.65 3.57
C LEU A 334 -19.07 39.35 3.71
N SER A 335 -20.12 38.78 3.11
CA SER A 335 -21.48 39.31 3.22
C SER A 335 -21.97 39.33 4.69
N ALA A 336 -21.68 38.25 5.46
CA ALA A 336 -22.01 38.20 6.86
C ALA A 336 -21.27 39.26 7.68
N GLN A 337 -20.00 39.52 7.38
CA GLN A 337 -19.20 40.57 8.02
C GLN A 337 -19.75 41.96 7.66
N GLU A 338 -20.07 42.22 6.38
CA GLU A 338 -20.61 43.51 5.94
C GLU A 338 -22.00 43.79 6.51
N ASN A 339 -22.84 42.75 6.64
CA ASN A 339 -24.15 42.89 7.24
C ASN A 339 -24.08 43.01 8.77
N GLY A 340 -23.15 42.28 9.43
CA GLY A 340 -22.92 42.38 10.85
C GLY A 340 -22.40 43.76 11.28
N TRP A 341 -21.57 44.36 10.44
CA TRP A 341 -21.02 45.71 10.64
C TRP A 341 -21.70 46.68 9.70
N GLY A 342 -22.95 47.01 10.05
CA GLY A 342 -23.78 47.86 9.20
C GLY A 342 -23.10 49.19 8.88
N LYS A 343 -23.15 49.57 7.61
CA LYS A 343 -22.71 50.90 7.15
C LYS A 343 -23.83 51.91 7.36
N TYR A 344 -23.49 53.05 7.93
CA TYR A 344 -24.42 54.14 8.14
C TYR A 344 -24.14 55.27 7.19
N VAL A 345 -25.19 55.84 6.62
CA VAL A 345 -25.13 57.11 5.93
C VAL A 345 -25.54 58.16 6.94
N VAL A 346 -24.65 59.12 7.14
CA VAL A 346 -24.82 60.17 8.13
C VAL A 346 -24.80 61.50 7.41
N GLY A 347 -25.85 62.29 7.60
CA GLY A 347 -25.89 63.68 7.10
C GLY A 347 -24.84 64.52 7.78
N LYS A 348 -24.34 65.55 7.10
CA LYS A 348 -23.23 66.39 7.54
C LYS A 348 -23.33 66.90 8.99
N ASP A 349 -24.54 67.18 9.46
CA ASP A 349 -24.80 67.75 10.77
C ASP A 349 -25.58 66.83 11.72
N ALA A 350 -25.85 65.58 11.30
CA ALA A 350 -26.74 64.67 12.02
C ALA A 350 -26.21 64.22 13.38
N LEU A 351 -24.89 64.02 13.51
CA LEU A 351 -24.29 63.51 14.74
C LEU A 351 -23.76 64.58 15.70
N ARG A 352 -23.49 65.83 15.22
CA ARG A 352 -22.94 66.94 16.04
C ARG A 352 -21.87 66.54 17.03
N GLY A 353 -20.90 65.72 16.60
CA GLY A 353 -19.78 65.27 17.46
C GLY A 353 -20.02 63.93 18.15
N GLN A 354 -21.19 63.30 18.03
CA GLN A 354 -21.40 61.92 18.46
C GLN A 354 -20.69 60.95 17.53
N VAL A 355 -20.10 59.91 18.09
CA VAL A 355 -19.42 58.85 17.30
C VAL A 355 -20.26 57.58 17.36
N ILE A 356 -20.49 56.97 16.22
CA ILE A 356 -21.11 55.64 16.13
C ILE A 356 -20.07 54.63 16.57
N THR A 357 -20.33 53.95 17.70
CA THR A 357 -19.48 52.87 18.24
C THR A 357 -20.22 51.53 18.10
N ASN A 358 -19.53 50.44 18.33
CA ASN A 358 -20.17 49.10 18.34
C ASN A 358 -20.70 48.69 19.72
N GLU A 359 -20.96 49.64 20.60
CA GLU A 359 -21.50 49.37 21.95
C GLU A 359 -22.96 48.95 21.91
N PRO A 360 -23.30 47.80 22.47
CA PRO A 360 -24.70 47.38 22.56
C PRO A 360 -25.53 48.39 23.35
N GLY A 361 -26.63 48.87 22.74
CA GLY A 361 -27.55 49.81 23.40
C GLY A 361 -27.12 51.29 23.27
N GLN A 362 -26.14 51.65 22.46
CA GLN A 362 -25.77 53.03 22.18
C GLN A 362 -26.96 53.82 21.63
N VAL A 363 -27.33 54.91 22.31
CA VAL A 363 -28.36 55.84 21.85
C VAL A 363 -27.72 56.97 21.08
N LEU A 364 -28.12 57.11 19.83
CA LEU A 364 -27.70 58.21 18.95
C LEU A 364 -28.84 59.19 18.77
N VAL A 365 -28.55 60.46 18.96
CA VAL A 365 -29.53 61.52 18.71
C VAL A 365 -29.33 62.11 17.33
N ASP A 366 -30.35 62.06 16.47
CA ASP A 366 -30.33 62.66 15.14
C ASP A 366 -30.73 64.14 15.25
N HIS A 367 -29.81 65.03 14.96
CA HIS A 367 -30.01 66.47 14.98
C HIS A 367 -30.47 67.05 13.68
N THR A 368 -30.81 66.24 12.67
CA THR A 368 -31.28 66.74 11.37
C THR A 368 -32.72 67.27 11.48
N PRO A 369 -33.06 68.45 10.96
CA PRO A 369 -34.42 68.93 10.95
C PRO A 369 -35.36 67.97 10.19
N GLY A 370 -36.33 67.38 10.87
CA GLY A 370 -37.29 66.42 10.32
C GLY A 370 -36.87 64.95 10.51
N GLY A 371 -35.72 64.67 11.10
CA GLY A 371 -35.23 63.32 11.30
C GLY A 371 -34.74 62.66 9.98
N GLY A 372 -34.08 61.52 10.11
CA GLY A 372 -33.64 60.73 8.93
C GLY A 372 -32.25 61.07 8.39
N GLY A 373 -31.47 61.89 9.13
CA GLY A 373 -30.07 62.16 8.79
C GLY A 373 -29.10 61.02 9.13
N ILE A 374 -29.54 60.07 9.93
CA ILE A 374 -28.82 58.84 10.23
C ILE A 374 -29.65 57.68 9.71
N ARG A 375 -29.14 56.96 8.76
CA ARG A 375 -29.82 55.76 8.27
C ARG A 375 -28.79 54.65 8.01
N ARG A 376 -29.11 53.46 8.42
CA ARG A 376 -28.37 52.28 8.02
C ARG A 376 -28.59 52.06 6.52
N LEU A 377 -27.51 51.86 5.79
CA LEU A 377 -27.62 51.32 4.45
C LEU A 377 -28.31 49.98 4.56
N SER A 378 -29.44 49.86 3.80
CA SER A 378 -30.31 48.67 3.86
C SER A 378 -29.48 47.38 3.84
N ASP A 379 -29.72 46.53 4.84
CA ASP A 379 -29.17 45.21 4.87
C ASP A 379 -29.66 44.44 3.63
N HIS A 380 -28.77 44.07 2.76
CA HIS A 380 -29.08 43.07 1.77
C HIS A 380 -29.22 41.76 2.53
N ALA A 381 -30.40 41.14 2.50
CA ALA A 381 -30.59 39.82 3.07
C ALA A 381 -29.48 38.91 2.52
N LEU A 382 -28.82 38.15 3.42
CA LEU A 382 -27.84 37.14 3.02
C LEU A 382 -28.50 36.22 1.98
N PRO A 383 -28.04 36.25 0.71
CA PRO A 383 -28.64 35.38 -0.27
C PRO A 383 -28.44 33.92 0.18
N SER A 384 -29.50 33.13 0.24
CA SER A 384 -29.42 31.70 0.52
C SER A 384 -28.75 30.90 -0.62
N SER A 385 -28.70 31.50 -1.81
CA SER A 385 -28.18 30.86 -3.02
C SER A 385 -26.70 30.38 -2.92
N PRO A 386 -25.74 31.12 -2.32
CA PRO A 386 -24.35 30.62 -2.22
C PRO A 386 -24.23 29.36 -1.39
N MET A 387 -25.02 29.16 -0.32
CA MET A 387 -24.99 27.92 0.44
C MET A 387 -25.53 26.76 -0.38
N GLN A 388 -26.64 26.97 -1.09
CA GLN A 388 -27.19 25.96 -2.00
C GLN A 388 -26.21 25.60 -3.12
N ILE A 389 -25.44 26.55 -3.61
CA ILE A 389 -24.37 26.31 -4.60
C ILE A 389 -23.26 25.47 -3.98
N VAL A 390 -22.83 25.78 -2.76
CA VAL A 390 -21.79 25.00 -2.03
C VAL A 390 -22.26 23.57 -1.82
N ASP A 391 -23.50 23.38 -1.35
CA ASP A 391 -24.07 22.05 -1.11
C ASP A 391 -24.21 21.26 -2.42
N SER A 392 -24.71 21.92 -3.49
CA SER A 392 -24.83 21.29 -4.80
C SER A 392 -23.46 20.92 -5.39
N LEU A 393 -22.47 21.82 -5.33
CA LEU A 393 -21.12 21.52 -5.81
C LEU A 393 -20.46 20.42 -5.00
N SER A 394 -20.67 20.39 -3.69
CA SER A 394 -20.15 19.34 -2.82
C SER A 394 -20.75 17.97 -3.18
N SER A 395 -22.07 17.91 -3.35
CA SER A 395 -22.79 16.70 -3.74
C SER A 395 -22.38 16.24 -5.15
N LEU A 396 -22.35 17.14 -6.13
CA LEU A 396 -21.94 16.83 -7.49
C LEU A 396 -20.47 16.35 -7.55
N THR A 397 -19.58 16.96 -6.76
CA THR A 397 -18.18 16.53 -6.71
C THR A 397 -18.09 15.11 -6.17
N ARG A 398 -18.84 14.75 -5.12
CA ARG A 398 -18.90 13.37 -4.60
C ARG A 398 -19.44 12.40 -5.67
N VAL A 399 -20.48 12.77 -6.40
CA VAL A 399 -21.05 11.92 -7.46
C VAL A 399 -20.04 11.69 -8.59
N VAL A 400 -19.41 12.77 -9.11
CA VAL A 400 -18.45 12.69 -10.21
C VAL A 400 -17.22 11.86 -9.82
N THR A 401 -16.75 11.98 -8.58
CA THR A 401 -15.61 11.19 -8.06
C THR A 401 -16.00 9.79 -7.63
N GLY A 402 -17.28 9.39 -7.71
CA GLY A 402 -17.75 8.09 -7.24
C GLY A 402 -17.61 7.89 -5.73
N SER A 403 -17.48 8.99 -4.96
CA SER A 403 -17.35 8.95 -3.50
C SER A 403 -18.74 9.09 -2.86
N SER A 404 -19.48 7.95 -2.78
CA SER A 404 -20.83 7.96 -2.21
C SER A 404 -20.81 8.22 -0.69
N GLU A 405 -21.93 8.67 -0.14
CA GLU A 405 -22.13 8.87 1.30
C GLU A 405 -21.89 7.59 2.11
N VAL A 406 -22.19 6.45 1.50
CA VAL A 406 -21.93 5.11 2.09
C VAL A 406 -20.43 4.86 2.27
N MET A 407 -19.59 5.30 1.31
CA MET A 407 -18.13 5.20 1.42
C MET A 407 -17.55 6.11 2.51
N THR A 408 -18.19 7.24 2.78
CA THR A 408 -17.74 8.19 3.82
C THR A 408 -18.25 7.83 5.21
N GLY A 409 -19.10 6.80 5.34
CA GLY A 409 -19.64 6.33 6.61
C GLY A 409 -20.85 7.16 7.11
N GLU A 410 -21.44 7.97 6.24
CA GLU A 410 -22.68 8.67 6.57
C GLU A 410 -23.84 7.66 6.61
N THR A 411 -24.57 7.63 7.72
CA THR A 411 -25.64 6.66 7.97
C THR A 411 -26.83 6.92 7.06
N LEU A 412 -27.11 5.97 6.19
CA LEU A 412 -28.39 5.86 5.52
C LEU A 412 -29.41 5.36 6.56
N GLY A 413 -30.30 6.23 7.01
CA GLY A 413 -31.48 6.04 7.84
C GLY A 413 -31.56 4.78 8.74
N ALA A 414 -32.02 4.94 9.95
CA ALA A 414 -32.06 3.92 11.02
C ALA A 414 -32.93 2.66 10.73
N SER A 415 -33.48 2.50 9.54
CA SER A 415 -34.45 1.44 9.21
C SER A 415 -33.96 0.36 8.25
N MET A 416 -32.66 0.36 7.85
CA MET A 416 -32.16 -0.60 6.86
C MET A 416 -31.62 -1.86 7.55
N SER A 417 -31.88 -3.03 6.94
CA SER A 417 -31.30 -4.29 7.42
C SER A 417 -29.78 -4.34 7.15
N GLY A 418 -29.03 -5.06 7.99
CA GLY A 418 -27.59 -5.22 7.83
C GLY A 418 -27.19 -5.77 6.44
N ALA A 419 -28.01 -6.67 5.88
CA ALA A 419 -27.80 -7.21 4.52
C ALA A 419 -27.95 -6.13 3.43
N ALA A 420 -28.94 -5.24 3.56
CA ALA A 420 -29.14 -4.14 2.62
C ALA A 420 -27.98 -3.13 2.69
N ILE A 421 -27.48 -2.83 3.89
CA ILE A 421 -26.32 -1.97 4.10
C ILE A 421 -25.07 -2.60 3.45
N ALA A 422 -24.83 -3.89 3.66
CA ALA A 422 -23.69 -4.59 3.05
C ALA A 422 -23.76 -4.59 1.51
N GLN A 423 -24.96 -4.74 0.93
CA GLN A 423 -25.14 -4.70 -0.52
C GLN A 423 -24.91 -3.28 -1.07
N LEU A 424 -25.37 -2.24 -0.39
CA LEU A 424 -25.11 -0.86 -0.76
C LEU A 424 -23.63 -0.51 -0.65
N GLN A 425 -22.94 -1.01 0.38
CA GLN A 425 -21.49 -0.84 0.52
C GLN A 425 -20.74 -1.51 -0.63
N SER A 426 -21.14 -2.72 -1.03
CA SER A 426 -20.50 -3.41 -2.16
C SER A 426 -20.70 -2.65 -3.49
N GLN A 427 -21.90 -2.10 -3.73
CA GLN A 427 -22.16 -1.26 -4.90
C GLN A 427 -21.39 0.05 -4.86
N ALA A 428 -21.27 0.68 -3.69
CA ALA A 428 -20.52 1.91 -3.52
C ALA A 428 -19.01 1.75 -3.78
N LEU A 429 -18.49 0.53 -3.62
CA LEU A 429 -17.08 0.21 -3.86
C LEU A 429 -16.77 -0.11 -5.33
N GLN A 430 -17.77 -0.35 -6.19
CA GLN A 430 -17.54 -0.69 -7.61
C GLN A 430 -16.62 0.29 -8.35
N PRO A 431 -16.74 1.63 -8.22
CA PRO A 431 -15.83 2.56 -8.91
C PRO A 431 -14.38 2.44 -8.42
N VAL A 432 -14.16 1.91 -7.21
CA VAL A 432 -12.83 1.72 -6.62
C VAL A 432 -12.22 0.38 -7.02
N GLU A 433 -13.03 -0.61 -7.39
CA GLU A 433 -12.53 -1.93 -7.81
C GLU A 433 -11.67 -1.83 -9.08
N GLU A 434 -12.00 -0.94 -10.01
CA GLU A 434 -11.16 -0.67 -11.18
C GLU A 434 -9.79 -0.10 -10.77
N LEU A 435 -9.78 0.84 -9.84
CA LEU A 435 -8.54 1.43 -9.30
C LEU A 435 -7.69 0.39 -8.55
N LYS A 436 -8.33 -0.50 -7.77
CA LYS A 436 -7.65 -1.63 -7.13
C LYS A 436 -7.03 -2.55 -8.17
N ARG A 437 -7.77 -2.90 -9.21
CA ARG A 437 -7.27 -3.76 -10.29
C ARG A 437 -6.06 -3.13 -10.98
N THR A 438 -6.11 -1.83 -11.27
CA THR A 438 -4.97 -1.11 -11.84
C THR A 438 -3.75 -1.19 -10.92
N PHE A 439 -3.93 -0.99 -9.61
CA PHE A 439 -2.87 -1.15 -8.63
C PHE A 439 -2.32 -2.58 -8.58
N TRP A 440 -3.18 -3.61 -8.68
CA TRP A 440 -2.75 -5.01 -8.70
C TRP A 440 -1.94 -5.36 -9.95
N LEU A 441 -2.33 -4.83 -11.12
CA LEU A 441 -1.53 -5.01 -12.36
C LEU A 441 -0.11 -4.42 -12.21
N VAL A 442 0.02 -3.30 -11.50
CA VAL A 442 1.34 -2.74 -11.19
C VAL A 442 2.10 -3.64 -10.21
N LYS A 443 1.41 -4.28 -9.26
CA LYS A 443 2.00 -5.29 -8.37
C LYS A 443 2.51 -6.51 -9.14
N GLU A 444 1.81 -6.97 -10.16
CA GLU A 444 2.32 -8.05 -11.04
C GLU A 444 3.60 -7.64 -11.77
N LYS A 445 3.67 -6.40 -12.28
CA LYS A 445 4.92 -5.86 -12.86
C LYS A 445 6.05 -5.82 -11.82
N GLN A 446 5.77 -5.37 -10.59
CA GLN A 446 6.73 -5.42 -9.49
C GLN A 446 7.21 -6.84 -9.22
N GLY A 447 6.30 -7.80 -9.19
CA GLY A 447 6.62 -9.21 -8.98
C GLY A 447 7.60 -9.75 -10.03
N LYS A 448 7.45 -9.35 -11.30
CA LYS A 448 8.39 -9.74 -12.38
C LYS A 448 9.77 -9.15 -12.14
N VAL A 449 9.87 -7.87 -11.78
CA VAL A 449 11.13 -7.22 -11.45
C VAL A 449 11.78 -7.86 -10.22
N LEU A 450 11.01 -8.14 -9.17
CA LEU A 450 11.48 -8.82 -7.97
C LEU A 450 11.98 -10.23 -8.27
N ALA A 451 11.26 -11.00 -9.11
CA ALA A 451 11.71 -12.33 -9.53
C ALA A 451 13.08 -12.29 -10.21
N GLN A 452 13.33 -11.27 -11.04
CA GLN A 452 14.64 -11.04 -11.65
C GLN A 452 15.74 -10.83 -10.60
N PHE A 453 15.48 -9.98 -9.57
CA PHE A 453 16.43 -9.78 -8.49
C PHE A 453 16.66 -11.05 -7.67
N PHE A 454 15.63 -11.80 -7.35
CA PHE A 454 15.75 -13.05 -6.58
C PHE A 454 16.57 -14.10 -7.34
N ARG A 455 16.48 -14.13 -8.65
CA ARG A 455 17.20 -15.09 -9.51
C ARG A 455 18.66 -14.74 -9.72
N PHE A 456 18.98 -13.46 -9.89
CA PHE A 456 20.29 -13.04 -10.39
C PHE A 456 21.17 -12.33 -9.36
N PHE A 457 20.59 -11.80 -8.27
CA PHE A 457 21.32 -10.99 -7.29
C PHE A 457 21.62 -11.74 -5.99
N TYR A 458 20.83 -12.76 -5.64
CA TYR A 458 21.00 -13.54 -4.41
C TYR A 458 21.68 -14.87 -4.70
N SER A 459 22.99 -14.87 -5.00
CA SER A 459 23.75 -16.07 -5.34
C SER A 459 24.15 -16.92 -4.12
N ASN A 460 24.02 -16.38 -2.92
CA ASN A 460 24.34 -17.08 -1.68
C ASN A 460 23.10 -17.74 -1.10
N THR A 461 23.33 -18.81 -0.34
CA THR A 461 22.29 -19.43 0.49
C THR A 461 21.75 -18.40 1.47
N GLN A 462 20.45 -18.12 1.40
CA GLN A 462 19.75 -17.21 2.29
C GLN A 462 18.91 -18.02 3.28
N TYR A 463 18.93 -17.60 4.54
CA TYR A 463 18.09 -18.18 5.58
C TYR A 463 16.89 -17.28 5.80
N THR A 464 15.70 -17.81 5.58
CA THR A 464 14.44 -17.08 5.79
C THR A 464 13.71 -17.64 6.99
N TYR A 465 13.19 -16.76 7.82
CA TYR A 465 12.32 -17.15 8.93
C TYR A 465 10.87 -17.15 8.43
N LEU A 466 10.26 -18.32 8.42
CA LEU A 466 8.83 -18.45 8.19
C LEU A 466 8.11 -18.27 9.53
N PRO A 467 7.16 -17.37 9.63
CA PRO A 467 6.21 -17.39 10.73
C PRO A 467 5.27 -18.58 10.50
N GLU A 468 5.63 -19.76 10.99
CA GLU A 468 4.69 -20.87 11.10
C GLU A 468 3.80 -20.58 12.30
N GLY A 469 2.51 -20.32 12.07
CA GLY A 469 1.43 -20.28 13.05
C GLY A 469 1.69 -19.38 14.27
N GLU A 470 0.73 -18.61 14.66
CA GLU A 470 0.84 -17.66 15.77
C GLU A 470 1.21 -18.24 17.15
N ASP A 471 1.41 -19.56 17.27
CA ASP A 471 1.51 -20.26 18.56
C ASP A 471 2.88 -20.77 18.96
N ASP A 472 3.90 -20.68 18.11
CA ASP A 472 5.22 -21.23 18.48
C ASP A 472 6.36 -20.25 18.15
N GLU A 473 6.62 -19.30 19.03
CA GLU A 473 7.88 -18.54 19.02
C GLU A 473 9.13 -19.45 19.11
N ALA A 474 8.95 -20.70 19.55
CA ALA A 474 10.02 -21.68 19.72
C ALA A 474 10.33 -22.48 18.43
N ASN A 475 9.40 -22.56 17.47
CA ASN A 475 9.54 -23.35 16.24
C ASN A 475 9.53 -22.46 14.98
N LYS A 476 10.31 -21.38 14.96
CA LYS A 476 10.57 -20.64 13.73
C LYS A 476 11.28 -21.57 12.76
N LYS A 477 10.56 -22.10 11.80
CA LYS A 477 11.14 -22.94 10.75
C LYS A 477 12.01 -22.06 9.86
N VAL A 478 13.29 -22.34 9.84
CA VAL A 478 14.24 -21.69 8.96
C VAL A 478 14.14 -22.36 7.60
N ASP A 479 13.71 -21.63 6.59
CA ASP A 479 13.75 -22.09 5.20
C ASP A 479 15.06 -21.62 4.55
N VAL A 480 15.58 -22.43 3.63
CA VAL A 480 16.85 -22.16 2.96
C VAL A 480 16.55 -21.87 1.49
N PHE A 481 16.82 -20.63 1.07
CA PHE A 481 16.69 -20.20 -0.30
C PHE A 481 18.04 -20.19 -1.02
N ASN A 482 18.09 -20.78 -2.20
CA ASN A 482 19.24 -20.72 -3.09
C ASN A 482 18.77 -20.30 -4.50
N SER A 483 19.22 -19.17 -4.98
CA SER A 483 18.80 -18.61 -6.28
C SER A 483 19.18 -19.49 -7.46
N SER A 484 20.27 -20.28 -7.35
CA SER A 484 20.73 -21.16 -8.43
C SER A 484 19.70 -22.26 -8.80
N GLU A 485 18.84 -22.64 -7.84
CA GLU A 485 17.78 -23.62 -8.08
C GLU A 485 16.66 -23.07 -9.00
N PHE A 486 16.60 -21.74 -9.17
CA PHE A 486 15.53 -21.02 -9.85
C PHE A 486 16.02 -20.19 -11.05
N SER A 487 17.31 -20.28 -11.40
CA SER A 487 17.92 -19.43 -12.45
C SER A 487 17.30 -19.65 -13.84
N ASP A 488 16.89 -20.87 -14.14
CA ASP A 488 16.35 -21.33 -15.43
C ASP A 488 14.82 -21.39 -15.48
N ILE A 489 14.13 -21.06 -14.37
CA ILE A 489 12.68 -21.13 -14.29
C ILE A 489 12.05 -19.84 -14.77
N ASP A 490 11.07 -19.92 -15.65
CA ASP A 490 10.19 -18.81 -15.97
C ASP A 490 9.01 -18.80 -15.01
N PHE A 491 8.82 -17.65 -14.38
CA PHE A 491 7.75 -17.44 -13.42
C PHE A 491 6.59 -16.68 -14.03
N GLU A 492 5.40 -17.20 -13.79
CA GLU A 492 4.17 -16.43 -13.87
C GLU A 492 3.94 -15.76 -12.51
N VAL A 493 3.61 -14.49 -12.54
CA VAL A 493 3.36 -13.70 -11.33
C VAL A 493 1.89 -13.35 -11.30
N THR A 494 1.23 -13.72 -10.22
CA THR A 494 -0.17 -13.38 -9.95
C THR A 494 -0.29 -12.64 -8.62
N VAL A 495 -1.33 -11.85 -8.49
CA VAL A 495 -1.66 -11.15 -7.24
C VAL A 495 -2.83 -11.87 -6.58
N GLU A 496 -2.60 -12.37 -5.38
CA GLU A 496 -3.65 -12.96 -4.55
C GLU A 496 -4.07 -11.96 -3.46
N SER A 497 -5.37 -11.81 -3.24
CA SER A 497 -5.88 -11.04 -2.10
C SER A 497 -5.78 -11.89 -0.84
N ILE A 498 -5.19 -11.32 0.22
CA ILE A 498 -5.14 -11.94 1.53
C ILE A 498 -6.36 -11.47 2.31
N GLY A 499 -7.32 -12.39 2.49
CA GLY A 499 -8.57 -12.04 3.15
C GLY A 499 -9.55 -11.32 2.19
N GLY A 500 -10.82 -11.64 2.31
CA GLY A 500 -11.86 -10.94 1.58
C GLY A 500 -12.02 -9.49 2.10
N THR A 501 -12.72 -8.67 1.36
CA THR A 501 -13.23 -7.39 1.88
C THR A 501 -14.03 -7.67 3.17
N ASN A 502 -14.13 -6.72 4.10
CA ASN A 502 -14.92 -6.91 5.33
C ASN A 502 -16.35 -7.43 5.03
N ALA A 503 -16.92 -7.05 3.89
CA ALA A 503 -18.19 -7.57 3.42
C ALA A 503 -18.11 -9.02 2.92
N SER A 504 -17.01 -9.42 2.26
CA SER A 504 -16.80 -10.81 1.83
C SER A 504 -16.43 -11.70 3.01
N VAL A 505 -15.62 -11.22 3.95
CA VAL A 505 -15.30 -11.92 5.21
C VAL A 505 -16.58 -12.22 6.00
N ALA A 506 -17.49 -11.23 6.11
CA ALA A 506 -18.79 -11.44 6.75
C ALA A 506 -19.66 -12.43 5.95
N GLY A 507 -19.60 -12.39 4.62
CA GLY A 507 -20.27 -13.34 3.73
C GLY A 507 -19.72 -14.76 3.87
N ASP A 508 -18.39 -14.90 3.91
CA ASP A 508 -17.68 -16.17 4.09
C ASP A 508 -17.99 -16.78 5.47
N ILE A 509 -17.98 -15.96 6.53
CA ILE A 509 -18.37 -16.39 7.89
C ILE A 509 -19.82 -16.89 7.90
N ASN A 510 -20.77 -16.16 7.27
CA ASN A 510 -22.16 -16.58 7.19
C ASN A 510 -22.32 -17.89 6.36
N ALA A 511 -21.55 -18.07 5.30
CA ALA A 511 -21.53 -19.29 4.51
C ALA A 511 -20.96 -20.46 5.32
N LEU A 512 -19.85 -20.25 6.04
CA LEU A 512 -19.26 -21.25 6.93
C LEU A 512 -20.20 -21.61 8.10
N GLU A 513 -20.86 -20.64 8.70
CA GLU A 513 -21.88 -20.90 9.73
C GLU A 513 -23.07 -21.70 9.19
N SER A 514 -23.50 -21.39 7.97
CA SER A 514 -24.57 -22.12 7.31
C SER A 514 -24.15 -23.56 7.01
N ALA A 515 -22.92 -23.77 6.55
CA ALA A 515 -22.36 -25.09 6.30
C ALA A 515 -22.22 -25.91 7.60
N LEU A 516 -21.80 -25.27 8.70
CA LEU A 516 -21.73 -25.88 10.02
C LEU A 516 -23.12 -26.27 10.55
N LYS A 517 -24.12 -25.38 10.41
CA LYS A 517 -25.52 -25.65 10.81
C LYS A 517 -26.14 -26.79 10.00
N LEU A 518 -25.77 -26.95 8.75
CA LEU A 518 -26.19 -28.04 7.87
C LEU A 518 -25.42 -29.34 8.13
N GLY A 519 -24.39 -29.34 8.98
CA GLY A 519 -23.54 -30.51 9.23
C GLY A 519 -22.63 -30.88 8.05
N ALA A 520 -22.46 -29.97 7.08
CA ALA A 520 -21.61 -30.18 5.91
C ALA A 520 -20.11 -30.11 6.26
N ILE A 521 -19.76 -29.39 7.32
CA ILE A 521 -18.38 -29.27 7.84
C ILE A 521 -18.35 -29.56 9.35
N THR A 522 -17.25 -30.13 9.82
CA THR A 522 -17.01 -30.35 11.25
C THR A 522 -16.63 -29.04 11.95
N PRO A 523 -16.80 -28.94 13.28
CA PRO A 523 -16.32 -27.76 14.03
C PRO A 523 -14.83 -27.48 13.83
N LYS A 524 -13.99 -28.50 13.68
CA LYS A 524 -12.57 -28.36 13.40
C LYS A 524 -12.35 -27.72 12.03
N GLN A 525 -12.98 -28.24 10.98
CA GLN A 525 -12.91 -27.67 9.62
C GLN A 525 -13.47 -26.24 9.57
N TYR A 526 -14.52 -25.96 10.35
CA TYR A 526 -15.05 -24.60 10.48
C TYR A 526 -13.98 -23.63 10.99
N PHE A 527 -13.27 -23.96 12.07
CA PHE A 527 -12.24 -23.09 12.61
C PHE A 527 -10.96 -23.10 11.77
N GLU A 528 -10.65 -24.19 11.03
CA GLU A 528 -9.58 -24.21 10.03
C GLU A 528 -9.82 -23.25 8.88
N MET A 529 -11.07 -23.16 8.39
CA MET A 529 -11.48 -22.28 7.30
C MET A 529 -11.82 -20.85 7.76
N TYR A 530 -11.98 -20.63 9.08
CA TYR A 530 -12.34 -19.34 9.61
C TYR A 530 -11.24 -18.31 9.36
N PRO A 531 -11.55 -17.07 8.93
CA PRO A 531 -10.55 -16.03 8.66
C PRO A 531 -9.65 -15.77 9.87
N LYS A 532 -8.34 -15.80 9.67
CA LYS A 532 -7.33 -15.71 10.75
C LYS A 532 -7.44 -14.41 11.53
N ASP A 533 -7.80 -13.33 10.86
CA ASP A 533 -7.85 -11.99 11.45
C ASP A 533 -9.15 -11.68 12.19
N ALA A 534 -10.15 -12.56 12.10
CA ALA A 534 -11.46 -12.32 12.69
C ALA A 534 -11.62 -12.93 14.09
N LEU A 535 -10.67 -13.74 14.57
CA LEU A 535 -10.74 -14.43 15.86
C LEU A 535 -9.36 -14.48 16.51
N SER A 536 -9.17 -13.67 17.56
CA SER A 536 -7.91 -13.54 18.29
C SER A 536 -7.47 -14.83 19.04
N ASN A 537 -8.42 -15.72 19.37
CA ASN A 537 -8.17 -16.94 20.17
C ASN A 537 -8.33 -18.23 19.35
N ARG A 538 -8.18 -18.16 18.03
CA ARG A 538 -8.37 -19.32 17.14
C ARG A 538 -7.50 -20.51 17.50
N SER A 539 -6.22 -20.28 17.76
CA SER A 539 -5.23 -21.28 18.12
C SER A 539 -5.58 -22.04 19.40
N GLU A 540 -6.08 -21.31 20.39
CA GLU A 540 -6.50 -21.89 21.67
C GLU A 540 -7.74 -22.77 21.50
N ILE A 541 -8.70 -22.34 20.68
CA ILE A 541 -9.89 -23.12 20.33
C ILE A 541 -9.48 -24.39 19.55
N MET A 542 -8.58 -24.28 18.56
CA MET A 542 -8.09 -25.43 17.81
C MET A 542 -7.38 -26.45 18.73
N ARG A 543 -6.53 -25.99 19.64
CA ARG A 543 -5.85 -26.85 20.59
C ARG A 543 -6.81 -27.58 21.52
N VAL A 544 -7.87 -26.90 21.97
CA VAL A 544 -8.91 -27.54 22.79
C VAL A 544 -9.67 -28.59 22.00
N LEU A 545 -10.05 -28.31 20.74
CA LEU A 545 -10.73 -29.26 19.87
C LEU A 545 -9.84 -30.49 19.56
N GLU A 546 -8.57 -30.29 19.25
CA GLU A 546 -7.62 -31.37 19.02
C GLU A 546 -7.36 -32.22 20.25
N SER A 547 -7.26 -31.61 21.42
CA SER A 547 -7.09 -32.33 22.68
C SER A 547 -8.33 -33.16 23.08
N ALA A 548 -9.52 -32.64 22.80
CA ALA A 548 -10.78 -33.32 23.07
C ALA A 548 -10.99 -34.52 22.12
N GLU A 549 -10.72 -34.33 20.82
CA GLU A 549 -10.77 -35.43 19.82
C GLU A 549 -9.71 -36.50 20.14
N GLY A 550 -8.49 -36.10 20.48
CA GLY A 550 -7.39 -37.01 20.83
C GLY A 550 -7.71 -37.83 22.05
N GLN A 551 -8.31 -37.28 23.11
CA GLN A 551 -8.74 -37.99 24.29
C GLN A 551 -9.88 -38.97 24.02
N GLN A 552 -10.85 -38.60 23.17
CA GLN A 552 -11.93 -39.52 22.77
C GLN A 552 -11.41 -40.70 21.95
N VAL A 553 -10.55 -40.44 20.98
CA VAL A 553 -9.91 -41.49 20.16
C VAL A 553 -9.07 -42.44 21.05
N ALA A 554 -8.29 -41.88 21.99
CA ALA A 554 -7.47 -42.70 22.91
C ALA A 554 -8.35 -43.55 23.84
N MET A 555 -9.48 -43.03 24.35
CA MET A 555 -10.42 -43.81 25.15
C MET A 555 -11.10 -44.94 24.37
N LEU A 556 -11.55 -44.63 23.14
CA LEU A 556 -12.15 -45.63 22.27
C LEU A 556 -11.14 -46.70 21.84
N THR A 557 -9.90 -46.33 21.54
CA THR A 557 -8.83 -47.28 21.20
C THR A 557 -8.55 -48.20 22.38
N LYS A 558 -8.47 -47.66 23.60
CA LYS A 558 -8.25 -48.45 24.82
C LYS A 558 -9.42 -49.42 25.09
N GLN A 559 -10.68 -48.99 24.85
CA GLN A 559 -11.83 -49.87 24.98
C GLN A 559 -11.83 -50.99 23.92
N ILE A 560 -11.41 -50.68 22.68
CA ILE A 560 -11.26 -51.69 21.63
C ILE A 560 -10.17 -52.69 22.00
N GLU A 561 -9.01 -52.26 22.55
CA GLU A 561 -7.96 -53.12 23.01
C GLU A 561 -8.40 -54.02 24.18
N GLU A 562 -9.13 -53.46 25.16
CA GLU A 562 -9.69 -54.22 26.27
C GLU A 562 -10.72 -55.29 25.80
N LEU A 563 -11.60 -54.92 24.88
CA LEU A 563 -12.57 -55.86 24.28
C LEU A 563 -11.88 -56.92 23.43
N THR A 564 -10.85 -56.56 22.68
CA THR A 564 -10.06 -57.51 21.89
C THR A 564 -9.28 -58.49 22.79
N ALA A 565 -8.71 -58.01 23.90
CA ALA A 565 -8.08 -58.84 24.88
C ALA A 565 -9.05 -59.81 25.59
N GLN A 566 -10.28 -59.33 25.87
CA GLN A 566 -11.35 -60.18 26.40
C GLN A 566 -11.79 -61.28 25.38
N ILE A 567 -11.90 -60.94 24.10
CA ILE A 567 -12.20 -61.86 23.02
C ILE A 567 -11.07 -62.91 22.88
N GLU A 568 -9.78 -62.50 22.98
CA GLU A 568 -8.66 -63.45 22.93
C GLU A 568 -8.57 -64.34 24.17
N ALA A 569 -8.81 -63.78 25.39
CA ALA A 569 -8.88 -64.54 26.61
C ALA A 569 -9.99 -65.60 26.59
N ASN A 570 -11.16 -65.22 26.10
CA ASN A 570 -12.31 -66.14 25.92
C ASN A 570 -12.03 -67.20 24.87
N ARG A 571 -11.30 -66.87 23.80
CA ARG A 571 -10.92 -67.81 22.73
C ARG A 571 -9.96 -68.91 23.25
N LYS A 572 -9.16 -68.60 24.24
CA LYS A 572 -8.24 -69.55 24.88
C LYS A 572 -8.91 -70.50 25.88
N THR A 573 -10.11 -70.17 26.36
CA THR A 573 -10.84 -70.99 27.34
C THR A 573 -11.85 -71.95 26.70
N VAL A 574 -11.85 -72.12 25.40
CA VAL A 574 -12.93 -72.76 24.65
C VAL A 574 -12.50 -74.12 24.10
N ASP A 575 -12.83 -75.16 24.86
CA ASP A 575 -13.01 -76.54 24.34
C ASP A 575 -14.49 -77.03 24.36
N SER A 576 -15.46 -76.15 24.56
CA SER A 576 -16.88 -76.53 24.49
C SER A 576 -17.69 -75.52 23.65
N VAL A 577 -18.15 -75.96 22.48
CA VAL A 577 -18.82 -75.19 21.44
C VAL A 577 -20.14 -74.52 21.89
N GLY A 578 -20.75 -74.99 22.96
CA GLY A 578 -22.06 -74.46 23.43
C GLY A 578 -22.02 -73.15 24.19
N THR A 579 -20.95 -72.88 24.96
CA THR A 579 -20.78 -71.64 25.74
C THR A 579 -20.26 -70.50 24.91
N ILE A 580 -19.59 -70.81 23.78
CA ILE A 580 -19.01 -69.81 22.88
C ILE A 580 -20.07 -69.01 22.14
N ILE A 581 -21.09 -69.66 21.65
CA ILE A 581 -22.14 -69.02 20.87
C ILE A 581 -22.90 -68.00 21.73
N ALA A 582 -23.22 -68.38 23.00
CA ALA A 582 -23.91 -67.49 23.92
C ALA A 582 -23.04 -66.29 24.34
N GLU A 583 -21.71 -66.50 24.51
CA GLU A 583 -20.78 -65.44 24.89
C GLU A 583 -20.41 -64.51 23.70
N ASN A 584 -20.26 -65.06 22.50
CA ASN A 584 -20.12 -64.27 21.28
C ASN A 584 -21.35 -63.40 20.96
N ASP A 585 -22.53 -63.91 21.21
CA ASP A 585 -23.75 -63.13 21.02
C ASP A 585 -23.89 -62.05 22.08
N ARG A 586 -23.43 -62.30 23.32
CA ARG A 586 -23.35 -61.28 24.37
C ARG A 586 -22.33 -60.20 24.07
N LEU A 587 -21.12 -60.59 23.57
CA LEU A 587 -20.08 -59.64 23.14
C LEU A 587 -20.49 -58.82 21.95
N LYS A 588 -21.19 -59.40 20.98
CA LYS A 588 -21.79 -58.68 19.86
C LYS A 588 -22.85 -57.67 20.32
N ALA A 589 -23.68 -58.04 21.29
CA ALA A 589 -24.67 -57.15 21.88
C ALA A 589 -23.96 -55.98 22.65
N GLN A 590 -22.88 -56.28 23.38
CA GLN A 590 -22.08 -55.25 24.06
C GLN A 590 -21.34 -54.35 23.08
N LEU A 591 -20.83 -54.89 21.94
CA LEU A 591 -20.21 -54.09 20.89
C LEU A 591 -21.22 -53.15 20.26
N ALA A 592 -22.42 -53.65 19.94
CA ALA A 592 -23.51 -52.85 19.42
C ALA A 592 -23.96 -51.76 20.42
N GLU A 593 -23.92 -52.03 21.74
CA GLU A 593 -24.26 -51.05 22.77
C GLU A 593 -23.16 -49.97 22.90
N VAL A 594 -21.87 -50.35 22.78
CA VAL A 594 -20.74 -49.38 22.78
C VAL A 594 -20.75 -48.53 21.52
N GLU A 595 -21.03 -49.15 20.36
CA GLU A 595 -21.21 -48.38 19.12
C GLU A 595 -22.38 -47.42 19.20
N ALA A 596 -23.51 -47.85 19.76
CA ALA A 596 -24.66 -46.97 19.99
C ALA A 596 -24.36 -45.85 20.97
N LYS A 597 -23.61 -46.16 22.05
CA LYS A 597 -23.13 -45.15 23.03
C LYS A 597 -22.11 -44.18 22.41
N SER A 598 -21.22 -44.66 21.53
CA SER A 598 -20.25 -43.82 20.85
C SER A 598 -20.98 -42.84 19.88
N ILE A 599 -21.98 -43.34 19.18
CA ILE A 599 -22.81 -42.50 18.31
C ILE A 599 -23.64 -41.50 19.13
N ALA A 600 -24.20 -41.94 20.27
CA ALA A 600 -24.94 -41.06 21.17
C ALA A 600 -24.04 -39.98 21.82
N LEU A 601 -22.81 -40.33 22.21
CA LEU A 601 -21.80 -39.41 22.73
C LEU A 601 -21.34 -38.41 21.67
N ALA A 602 -21.16 -38.85 20.43
CA ALA A 602 -20.85 -37.97 19.31
C ALA A 602 -22.01 -37.00 19.02
N GLN A 603 -23.26 -37.47 19.12
CA GLN A 603 -24.45 -36.62 18.99
C GLN A 603 -24.57 -35.63 20.17
N GLU A 604 -24.30 -36.08 21.39
CA GLU A 604 -24.30 -35.22 22.58
C GLU A 604 -23.18 -34.18 22.54
N ALA A 605 -21.98 -34.56 22.06
CA ALA A 605 -20.88 -33.63 21.83
C ALA A 605 -21.27 -32.58 20.79
N THR A 606 -21.90 -33.00 19.70
CA THR A 606 -22.40 -32.10 18.67
C THR A 606 -23.49 -31.14 19.23
N GLN A 607 -24.38 -31.65 20.10
CA GLN A 607 -25.40 -30.81 20.76
C GLN A 607 -24.76 -29.83 21.77
N LYS A 608 -23.75 -30.27 22.52
CA LYS A 608 -23.02 -29.38 23.45
C LYS A 608 -22.25 -28.29 22.73
N ILE A 609 -21.64 -28.62 21.58
CA ILE A 609 -20.99 -27.66 20.71
C ILE A 609 -22.03 -26.68 20.12
N ALA A 610 -23.18 -27.17 19.68
CA ALA A 610 -24.27 -26.30 19.22
C ALA A 610 -24.79 -25.37 20.32
N TYR A 611 -24.91 -25.88 21.55
CA TYR A 611 -25.30 -25.09 22.73
C TYR A 611 -24.24 -24.06 23.12
N ALA A 612 -22.96 -24.44 23.09
CA ALA A 612 -21.84 -23.51 23.31
C ALA A 612 -21.81 -22.40 22.25
N ASN A 613 -22.06 -22.76 20.99
CA ASN A 613 -22.19 -21.78 19.91
C ASN A 613 -23.39 -20.85 20.11
N GLN A 614 -24.53 -21.35 20.59
CA GLN A 614 -25.67 -20.48 20.95
C GLN A 614 -25.31 -19.52 22.09
N GLN A 615 -24.56 -19.97 23.07
CA GLN A 615 -24.09 -19.09 24.17
C GLN A 615 -23.09 -18.04 23.67
N LEU A 616 -22.21 -18.42 22.72
CA LEU A 616 -21.27 -17.51 22.08
C LEU A 616 -21.99 -16.44 21.26
N ILE A 617 -23.00 -16.85 20.49
CA ILE A 617 -23.85 -15.92 19.73
C ILE A 617 -24.63 -15.00 20.67
N ALA A 618 -25.16 -15.53 21.79
CA ALA A 618 -25.85 -14.74 22.81
C ALA A 618 -24.89 -13.75 23.49
N ALA A 619 -23.66 -14.18 23.78
CA ALA A 619 -22.62 -13.31 24.34
C ALA A 619 -22.19 -12.21 23.35
N ASP A 620 -22.04 -12.53 22.07
CA ASP A 620 -21.75 -11.55 21.02
C ASP A 620 -22.91 -10.55 20.85
N GLN A 621 -24.15 -11.03 20.91
CA GLN A 621 -25.33 -10.15 20.92
C GLN A 621 -25.41 -9.28 22.17
N MET A 622 -25.00 -9.79 23.33
CA MET A 622 -24.91 -8.98 24.57
C MET A 622 -23.81 -7.92 24.45
N ILE A 623 -22.65 -8.29 23.93
CA ILE A 623 -21.55 -7.34 23.69
C ILE A 623 -22.00 -6.25 22.70
N LYS A 624 -22.68 -6.62 21.64
CA LYS A 624 -23.23 -5.65 20.66
C LYS A 624 -24.29 -4.74 21.28
N ARG A 625 -25.13 -5.26 22.19
CA ARG A 625 -26.08 -4.45 22.95
C ARG A 625 -25.40 -3.50 23.94
N THR A 626 -24.44 -4.00 24.72
CA THR A 626 -23.69 -3.14 25.65
C THR A 626 -22.86 -2.08 24.96
N VAL A 627 -22.30 -2.38 23.78
CA VAL A 627 -21.62 -1.37 22.94
C VAL A 627 -22.63 -0.36 22.37
N GLY A 628 -23.80 -0.83 21.94
CA GLY A 628 -24.89 0.05 21.49
C GLY A 628 -25.41 0.96 22.62
N ASP A 629 -25.61 0.40 23.79
CA ASP A 629 -26.05 1.14 24.98
C ASP A 629 -24.99 2.14 25.47
N ALA A 630 -23.71 1.75 25.40
CA ALA A 630 -22.57 2.65 25.67
C ALA A 630 -22.47 3.80 24.66
N GLN A 631 -22.73 3.52 23.38
CA GLN A 631 -22.80 4.54 22.34
C GLN A 631 -24.01 5.48 22.55
N GLN A 632 -25.16 4.94 22.92
CA GLN A 632 -26.34 5.76 23.25
C GLN A 632 -26.11 6.62 24.50
N MET A 633 -25.50 6.05 25.55
CA MET A 633 -25.08 6.81 26.73
C MET A 633 -24.08 7.90 26.40
N ALA A 634 -23.08 7.59 25.57
CA ALA A 634 -22.11 8.58 25.13
C ALA A 634 -22.75 9.72 24.33
N THR A 635 -23.74 9.39 23.49
CA THR A 635 -24.49 10.37 22.71
C THR A 635 -25.41 11.21 23.64
N GLN A 636 -26.00 10.58 24.66
CA GLN A 636 -26.85 11.25 25.63
C GLN A 636 -26.03 12.19 26.53
N ILE A 637 -24.85 11.75 26.96
CA ILE A 637 -23.90 12.58 27.73
C ILE A 637 -23.37 13.74 26.90
N ALA A 638 -23.14 13.52 25.60
CA ALA A 638 -22.72 14.58 24.67
C ALA A 638 -23.86 15.61 24.49
N HIS A 639 -25.10 15.15 24.42
CA HIS A 639 -26.27 16.02 24.30
C HIS A 639 -26.55 16.80 25.62
N GLU A 640 -26.38 16.17 26.81
CA GLU A 640 -26.50 16.84 28.10
C GLU A 640 -25.35 17.84 28.38
N ARG A 641 -24.21 17.69 27.78
CA ARG A 641 -23.06 18.60 27.94
C ARG A 641 -23.00 19.72 26.89
N GLY A 642 -23.97 19.82 25.99
CA GLY A 642 -24.05 20.92 25.02
C GLY A 642 -22.88 20.97 24.02
N MET A 643 -22.28 19.81 23.73
CA MET A 643 -21.18 19.69 22.77
C MET A 643 -21.64 19.06 21.44
N LEU A 644 -22.83 19.43 20.98
CA LEU A 644 -23.32 19.26 19.61
C LEU A 644 -24.28 20.38 19.29
#